data_2b04fa3f60519090d7ccae3316dad530
#
_entry.id   2b04fa3f60519090d7ccae3316dad530
#
_cell.length_a   1.000
_cell.length_b   1.000
_cell.length_c   1.000
_cell.angle_alpha   90.00
_cell.angle_beta   90.00
_cell.angle_gamma   90.00
#
_symmetry.space_group_name_H-M   'P 1'
#
loop_
_entity.id
_entity.type
_entity.pdbx_description
1 polymer ?
#
loop_
_entity_poly.entity_id
_entity_poly.type
_entity_poly.pdbx_seq_one_letter_code
_entity_poly.pdbx_strand_id
1 'polypeptide(L)'
;MISNNKLRMISGAFTGILLLLQLPTSGYAATAANTSTELKEFVSAKWAPSNFLTSSNGKSAVQANELVQLLNEAADAAGYDQDIINKLGSTEIKRENAAILLDQIIDVPFSEDISFLDVKDSTYQPSIEVIATSGIMKGISSSRYGFGQTLTHSEAAIVAYRLYQYLQPFSPIEASITSIQDALKSGRLNSEELVELYLDRIEKYDDNGPKLNSIITINEDAIELARKLDEERKKLGARGPLHGIPVILKDNFDTMDMPTTGGSLALKDSIPSDDAYQVKKLKEAGAIILAKANLHEFAFGYTTSSSLGGQTLNPYNLERVPGGSSGGTGAAIAANFATVGMGSDTGGSIRVPSSFNSLVGIRPTIGLSSRDGIMPLALTQDTGGPIARTVADAVAVLDATVGYDRNDETTASGIGHFPDSYSDYLDVDGLHGARIGIVREVFGTDQEINAVMDNAIDELKQSGATLIDNVAIPNFEEINNFESLSNWEFKFQFNDYLETLGANRPYDTLSDIISTGMFDTSIAKQLKDRNAKETMDDEAYKDIILFRTKLAQQAVLKMMADYDLDALIFPTSAEQIVKIGGTQTIGNGFKLSSFTGYPTVTVPAGFTSDNMPVGMDFFGRPFSEPTLIKLAYSYEQNTHHRQAPKLTP
;
A
#
# COMPACT_ATOMS: atom_id res chain seq x y z
N MET A 1 -21.23 8.82 -46.69
CA MET A 1 -21.09 7.43 -47.13
C MET A 1 -19.63 7.00 -46.82
N ILE A 2 -19.39 6.46 -45.65
CA ILE A 2 -18.12 5.90 -45.25
C ILE A 2 -18.31 4.38 -45.27
N SER A 3 -17.46 3.74 -46.08
CA SER A 3 -17.56 2.39 -46.59
C SER A 3 -17.57 1.32 -45.49
N ASN A 4 -18.53 0.40 -45.57
CA ASN A 4 -18.73 -0.78 -44.71
C ASN A 4 -17.60 -1.83 -44.71
N ASN A 5 -16.44 -1.57 -45.33
CA ASN A 5 -15.37 -2.56 -45.46
C ASN A 5 -14.36 -2.56 -44.28
N LYS A 6 -14.31 -1.54 -43.44
CA LYS A 6 -13.42 -1.53 -42.27
C LYS A 6 -13.99 -2.29 -41.06
N LEU A 7 -15.32 -2.40 -40.96
CA LEU A 7 -15.96 -3.16 -39.85
C LEU A 7 -15.87 -4.68 -40.04
N ARG A 8 -15.75 -5.17 -41.29
CA ARG A 8 -15.66 -6.63 -41.56
C ARG A 8 -14.28 -7.22 -41.27
N MET A 9 -13.19 -6.42 -41.35
CA MET A 9 -11.84 -6.92 -41.06
C MET A 9 -11.60 -7.03 -39.53
N ILE A 10 -12.18 -6.15 -38.72
CA ILE A 10 -12.07 -6.22 -37.25
C ILE A 10 -12.87 -7.40 -36.70
N SER A 11 -14.02 -7.72 -37.30
CA SER A 11 -14.85 -8.88 -36.90
C SER A 11 -14.19 -10.23 -37.24
N GLY A 12 -13.40 -10.31 -38.33
CA GLY A 12 -12.71 -11.54 -38.71
C GLY A 12 -11.53 -11.90 -37.81
N ALA A 13 -10.77 -10.90 -37.35
CA ALA A 13 -9.65 -11.10 -36.42
C ALA A 13 -10.13 -11.54 -35.02
N PHE A 14 -11.21 -10.94 -34.52
CA PHE A 14 -11.79 -11.31 -33.23
C PHE A 14 -12.34 -12.74 -33.19
N THR A 15 -12.93 -13.21 -34.28
CA THR A 15 -13.47 -14.60 -34.33
C THR A 15 -12.36 -15.64 -34.42
N GLY A 16 -11.22 -15.30 -35.01
CA GLY A 16 -10.06 -16.20 -35.07
C GLY A 16 -9.36 -16.39 -33.73
N ILE A 17 -9.32 -15.34 -32.88
CA ILE A 17 -8.70 -15.37 -31.55
C ILE A 17 -9.56 -16.19 -30.56
N LEU A 18 -10.88 -16.14 -30.67
CA LEU A 18 -11.77 -16.93 -29.80
C LEU A 18 -11.61 -18.46 -30.01
N LEU A 19 -11.21 -18.90 -31.21
CA LEU A 19 -10.94 -20.33 -31.48
C LEU A 19 -9.60 -20.83 -30.95
N LEU A 20 -8.62 -19.93 -30.72
CA LEU A 20 -7.32 -20.26 -30.12
C LEU A 20 -7.40 -20.46 -28.59
N LEU A 21 -8.49 -19.99 -27.96
CA LEU A 21 -8.69 -20.06 -26.51
C LEU A 21 -9.21 -21.40 -25.99
N GLN A 22 -9.49 -22.37 -26.87
CA GLN A 22 -9.82 -23.77 -26.48
C GLN A 22 -8.55 -24.63 -26.42
N LEU A 23 -7.64 -24.32 -25.51
CA LEU A 23 -6.55 -25.22 -25.12
C LEU A 23 -7.07 -26.24 -24.09
N PRO A 24 -6.62 -27.50 -24.13
CA PRO A 24 -7.12 -28.53 -23.23
C PRO A 24 -6.74 -28.19 -21.78
N THR A 25 -7.74 -28.19 -20.91
CA THR A 25 -7.62 -28.00 -19.46
C THR A 25 -6.90 -29.18 -18.85
N SER A 26 -5.61 -29.05 -18.56
CA SER A 26 -4.93 -29.90 -17.58
C SER A 26 -3.90 -29.09 -16.82
N GLY A 27 -4.27 -28.73 -15.59
CA GLY A 27 -3.39 -28.33 -14.52
C GLY A 27 -2.75 -26.95 -14.62
N TYR A 28 -3.42 -25.94 -14.15
CA TYR A 28 -3.01 -24.56 -13.79
C TYR A 28 -4.05 -23.53 -14.28
N ALA A 29 -5.15 -23.38 -13.56
CA ALA A 29 -6.22 -22.44 -13.95
C ALA A 29 -5.75 -20.96 -13.94
N ALA A 30 -4.85 -20.58 -13.03
CA ALA A 30 -4.31 -19.22 -12.96
C ALA A 30 -3.32 -18.89 -14.09
N THR A 31 -2.48 -19.87 -14.51
CA THR A 31 -1.53 -19.69 -15.62
C THR A 31 -2.22 -19.61 -16.97
N ALA A 32 -3.33 -20.31 -17.17
CA ALA A 32 -4.07 -20.30 -18.44
C ALA A 32 -4.81 -18.98 -18.69
N ALA A 33 -5.34 -18.34 -17.65
CA ALA A 33 -6.01 -17.04 -17.75
C ALA A 33 -5.00 -15.93 -18.11
N ASN A 34 -3.85 -15.87 -17.43
CA ASN A 34 -2.79 -14.91 -17.72
C ASN A 34 -2.20 -15.09 -19.13
N THR A 35 -1.95 -16.35 -19.55
CA THR A 35 -1.45 -16.68 -20.89
C THR A 35 -2.40 -16.19 -22.00
N SER A 36 -3.72 -16.25 -21.80
CA SER A 36 -4.70 -15.73 -22.75
C SER A 36 -4.71 -14.21 -22.84
N THR A 37 -4.40 -13.52 -21.74
CA THR A 37 -4.30 -12.06 -21.69
C THR A 37 -3.03 -11.60 -22.40
N GLU A 38 -1.87 -12.15 -22.09
CA GLU A 38 -0.59 -11.85 -22.76
C GLU A 38 -0.67 -12.05 -24.28
N LEU A 39 -1.40 -13.06 -24.74
CA LEU A 39 -1.59 -13.30 -26.18
C LEU A 39 -2.46 -12.21 -26.84
N LYS A 40 -3.48 -11.72 -26.13
CA LYS A 40 -4.29 -10.58 -26.60
C LYS A 40 -3.49 -9.30 -26.65
N GLU A 41 -2.69 -9.05 -25.62
CA GLU A 41 -1.79 -7.91 -25.54
C GLU A 41 -0.76 -7.92 -26.69
N PHE A 42 -0.12 -9.08 -26.95
CA PHE A 42 0.77 -9.23 -28.10
C PHE A 42 0.08 -8.88 -29.42
N VAL A 43 -1.11 -9.44 -29.67
CA VAL A 43 -1.86 -9.19 -30.93
C VAL A 43 -2.27 -7.71 -31.06
N SER A 44 -2.49 -7.00 -29.95
CA SER A 44 -2.82 -5.56 -29.94
C SER A 44 -1.58 -4.67 -29.98
N ALA A 45 -0.40 -5.19 -29.74
CA ALA A 45 0.85 -4.43 -29.74
C ALA A 45 1.21 -3.91 -31.13
N LYS A 46 1.52 -2.61 -31.21
CA LYS A 46 1.82 -1.95 -32.51
C LYS A 46 3.10 -2.47 -33.18
N TRP A 47 4.03 -2.99 -32.38
CA TRP A 47 5.31 -3.52 -32.83
C TRP A 47 5.23 -4.96 -33.33
N ALA A 48 4.23 -5.72 -32.87
CA ALA A 48 4.10 -7.12 -33.22
C ALA A 48 3.74 -7.30 -34.71
N PRO A 49 4.42 -8.21 -35.45
CA PRO A 49 4.08 -8.47 -36.83
C PRO A 49 2.66 -9.02 -36.98
N SER A 50 1.84 -8.36 -37.80
CA SER A 50 0.41 -8.68 -37.94
C SER A 50 0.11 -10.10 -38.48
N ASN A 51 1.11 -10.75 -39.09
CA ASN A 51 1.03 -12.08 -39.68
C ASN A 51 1.78 -13.16 -38.89
N PHE A 52 2.49 -12.81 -37.80
CA PHE A 52 3.23 -13.79 -37.03
C PHE A 52 2.30 -14.83 -36.35
N LEU A 53 1.22 -14.36 -35.75
CA LEU A 53 0.23 -15.21 -35.11
C LEU A 53 -1.09 -15.15 -35.88
N THR A 54 -1.50 -16.28 -36.44
CA THR A 54 -2.76 -16.42 -37.18
C THR A 54 -3.62 -17.51 -36.55
N SER A 55 -4.89 -17.57 -36.92
CA SER A 55 -5.80 -18.62 -36.46
C SER A 55 -5.37 -20.04 -36.84
N SER A 56 -4.50 -20.17 -37.85
CA SER A 56 -4.05 -21.47 -38.37
C SER A 56 -2.68 -21.93 -37.87
N ASN A 57 -1.77 -21.01 -37.47
CA ASN A 57 -0.40 -21.36 -37.11
C ASN A 57 -0.08 -21.39 -35.62
N GLY A 58 -0.98 -20.95 -34.74
CA GLY A 58 -0.70 -20.81 -33.30
C GLY A 58 -0.15 -22.07 -32.63
N LYS A 59 -0.53 -23.25 -33.09
CA LYS A 59 -0.05 -24.57 -32.59
C LYS A 59 1.11 -25.15 -33.38
N SER A 60 1.53 -24.55 -34.48
CA SER A 60 2.67 -25.04 -35.26
C SER A 60 3.99 -24.61 -34.62
N ALA A 61 5.03 -25.41 -34.86
CA ALA A 61 6.39 -25.12 -34.43
C ALA A 61 6.91 -23.83 -35.11
N VAL A 62 7.62 -22.99 -34.36
CA VAL A 62 8.29 -21.80 -34.88
C VAL A 62 9.72 -22.16 -35.27
N GLN A 63 10.22 -21.51 -36.34
CA GLN A 63 11.61 -21.67 -36.77
C GLN A 63 12.53 -20.71 -35.98
N ALA A 64 13.80 -21.10 -35.82
CA ALA A 64 14.76 -20.30 -35.05
C ALA A 64 14.95 -18.87 -35.60
N ASN A 65 14.99 -18.71 -36.93
CA ASN A 65 15.10 -17.40 -37.56
C ASN A 65 13.83 -16.54 -37.39
N GLU A 66 12.65 -17.16 -37.39
CA GLU A 66 11.38 -16.44 -37.13
C GLU A 66 11.32 -15.96 -35.67
N LEU A 67 11.76 -16.80 -34.72
CA LEU A 67 11.83 -16.40 -33.30
C LEU A 67 12.82 -15.27 -33.11
N VAL A 68 14.04 -15.37 -33.66
CA VAL A 68 15.08 -14.32 -33.53
C VAL A 68 14.60 -13.00 -34.11
N GLN A 69 13.99 -13.02 -35.28
CA GLN A 69 13.40 -11.81 -35.86
C GLN A 69 12.35 -11.20 -34.92
N LEU A 70 11.43 -12.00 -34.38
CA LEU A 70 10.38 -11.55 -33.47
C LEU A 70 10.95 -10.97 -32.17
N LEU A 71 11.99 -11.61 -31.60
CA LEU A 71 12.64 -11.13 -30.38
C LEU A 71 13.38 -9.80 -30.61
N ASN A 72 14.05 -9.65 -31.76
CA ASN A 72 14.70 -8.37 -32.11
C ASN A 72 13.66 -7.26 -32.34
N GLU A 73 12.55 -7.54 -33.02
CA GLU A 73 11.45 -6.57 -33.14
C GLU A 73 10.86 -6.15 -31.76
N ALA A 74 10.81 -7.08 -30.81
CA ALA A 74 10.41 -6.78 -29.44
C ALA A 74 11.46 -5.91 -28.70
N ALA A 75 12.74 -6.21 -28.85
CA ALA A 75 13.85 -5.45 -28.27
C ALA A 75 13.95 -4.04 -28.86
N ASP A 76 13.91 -3.89 -30.17
CA ASP A 76 13.88 -2.60 -30.87
C ASP A 76 12.70 -1.73 -30.41
N ALA A 77 11.52 -2.32 -30.30
CA ALA A 77 10.33 -1.62 -29.84
C ALA A 77 10.42 -1.17 -28.38
N ALA A 78 11.23 -1.86 -27.57
CA ALA A 78 11.57 -1.47 -26.21
C ALA A 78 12.69 -0.43 -26.12
N GLY A 79 13.32 -0.07 -27.25
CA GLY A 79 14.46 0.85 -27.31
C GLY A 79 15.80 0.22 -26.91
N TYR A 80 15.93 -1.10 -27.06
CA TYR A 80 17.15 -1.84 -26.70
C TYR A 80 18.02 -2.08 -27.93
N ASP A 81 19.25 -1.57 -27.94
CA ASP A 81 20.14 -1.50 -29.12
C ASP A 81 20.97 -2.78 -29.38
N GLN A 82 20.76 -3.87 -28.67
CA GLN A 82 21.51 -5.12 -28.88
C GLN A 82 20.69 -6.16 -29.61
N ASP A 83 21.23 -6.68 -30.71
CA ASP A 83 20.60 -7.77 -31.48
C ASP A 83 20.89 -9.16 -30.92
N ILE A 84 19.85 -9.97 -30.87
CA ILE A 84 19.97 -11.42 -30.66
C ILE A 84 20.47 -12.05 -31.95
N ILE A 85 21.61 -12.76 -31.87
CA ILE A 85 22.23 -13.38 -33.02
C ILE A 85 21.79 -14.84 -33.15
N ASN A 86 21.22 -15.19 -34.30
CA ASN A 86 20.89 -16.57 -34.62
C ASN A 86 22.14 -17.39 -34.99
N LYS A 87 22.57 -18.25 -34.06
CA LYS A 87 23.65 -19.22 -34.29
C LYS A 87 23.14 -20.63 -34.62
N LEU A 88 21.81 -20.85 -34.69
CA LEU A 88 21.16 -22.15 -34.78
C LEU A 88 20.66 -22.47 -36.19
N GLY A 89 20.63 -21.50 -37.10
CA GLY A 89 20.10 -21.68 -38.46
C GLY A 89 18.59 -21.73 -38.53
N SER A 90 18.05 -22.32 -39.63
CA SER A 90 16.61 -22.38 -39.94
C SER A 90 16.03 -23.73 -39.51
N THR A 91 15.98 -24.02 -38.23
CA THR A 91 15.42 -25.27 -37.70
C THR A 91 14.27 -24.95 -36.73
N GLU A 92 13.35 -25.88 -36.54
CA GLU A 92 12.36 -25.78 -35.47
C GLU A 92 13.07 -25.59 -34.12
N ILE A 93 12.68 -24.57 -33.39
CA ILE A 93 13.38 -24.21 -32.17
C ILE A 93 12.79 -24.96 -30.97
N LYS A 94 13.67 -25.52 -30.15
CA LYS A 94 13.32 -26.09 -28.86
C LYS A 94 13.42 -25.08 -27.75
N ARG A 95 12.70 -25.33 -26.66
CA ARG A 95 12.63 -24.40 -25.49
C ARG A 95 14.00 -24.09 -24.90
N GLU A 96 14.89 -25.08 -24.77
CA GLU A 96 16.27 -24.86 -24.28
C GLU A 96 17.12 -23.99 -25.21
N ASN A 97 16.92 -24.08 -26.50
CA ASN A 97 17.62 -23.25 -27.49
C ASN A 97 17.08 -21.81 -27.48
N ALA A 98 15.79 -21.62 -27.25
CA ALA A 98 15.22 -20.28 -27.07
C ALA A 98 15.77 -19.60 -25.80
N ALA A 99 16.01 -20.36 -24.72
CA ALA A 99 16.66 -19.81 -23.53
C ALA A 99 18.07 -19.31 -23.82
N ILE A 100 18.90 -20.05 -24.60
CA ILE A 100 20.25 -19.59 -25.01
C ILE A 100 20.20 -18.32 -25.88
N LEU A 101 19.18 -18.18 -26.72
CA LEU A 101 19.03 -16.95 -27.53
C LEU A 101 18.73 -15.74 -26.63
N LEU A 102 17.83 -15.89 -25.69
CA LEU A 102 17.46 -14.83 -24.76
C LEU A 102 18.58 -14.46 -23.77
N ASP A 103 19.36 -15.45 -23.33
CA ASP A 103 20.49 -15.28 -22.42
C ASP A 103 21.63 -14.38 -23.00
N GLN A 104 21.56 -14.06 -24.32
CA GLN A 104 22.50 -13.11 -24.94
C GLN A 104 22.28 -11.66 -24.49
N ILE A 105 21.07 -11.34 -24.08
CA ILE A 105 20.64 -9.96 -23.76
C ILE A 105 20.03 -9.81 -22.36
N ILE A 106 19.81 -10.92 -21.65
CA ILE A 106 19.21 -10.92 -20.31
C ILE A 106 20.30 -11.14 -19.27
N ASP A 107 20.46 -10.18 -18.39
CA ASP A 107 21.34 -10.27 -17.22
C ASP A 107 20.46 -10.28 -15.95
N VAL A 108 20.48 -11.38 -15.19
CA VAL A 108 19.81 -11.47 -13.88
C VAL A 108 20.87 -11.50 -12.79
N PRO A 109 20.83 -10.57 -11.84
CA PRO A 109 21.85 -10.45 -10.79
C PRO A 109 21.89 -11.66 -9.83
N PHE A 110 20.84 -12.48 -9.84
CA PHE A 110 20.72 -13.67 -9.02
C PHE A 110 19.84 -14.71 -9.72
N SER A 111 20.39 -15.91 -10.03
CA SER A 111 19.57 -17.03 -10.44
C SER A 111 19.08 -17.79 -9.20
N GLU A 112 17.78 -17.97 -9.05
CA GLU A 112 17.27 -18.93 -8.07
C GLU A 112 17.70 -20.34 -8.46
N ASP A 113 17.92 -21.21 -7.47
CA ASP A 113 18.03 -22.66 -7.67
C ASP A 113 16.67 -23.20 -8.18
N ILE A 114 16.33 -22.87 -9.43
CA ILE A 114 15.14 -23.40 -10.09
C ILE A 114 15.48 -24.82 -10.55
N SER A 115 15.22 -25.79 -9.70
CA SER A 115 15.51 -27.18 -10.00
C SER A 115 14.42 -27.81 -10.88
N PHE A 116 14.55 -27.61 -12.19
CA PHE A 116 13.76 -28.40 -13.15
C PHE A 116 14.38 -29.80 -13.32
N LEU A 117 13.61 -30.84 -13.03
CA LEU A 117 14.06 -32.23 -13.07
C LEU A 117 14.50 -32.68 -14.47
N ASP A 118 13.91 -32.10 -15.53
CA ASP A 118 14.21 -32.41 -16.93
C ASP A 118 15.40 -31.63 -17.51
N VAL A 119 16.00 -30.71 -16.73
CA VAL A 119 17.13 -29.86 -17.15
C VAL A 119 18.41 -30.20 -16.39
N LYS A 120 18.28 -30.88 -15.25
CA LYS A 120 19.38 -31.17 -14.32
C LYS A 120 20.60 -31.75 -15.04
N ASP A 121 21.78 -31.17 -14.72
CA ASP A 121 23.08 -31.56 -15.26
C ASP A 121 23.23 -31.36 -16.79
N SER A 122 22.32 -30.61 -17.43
CA SER A 122 22.46 -30.26 -18.84
C SER A 122 23.35 -29.02 -19.04
N THR A 123 23.99 -28.90 -20.20
CA THR A 123 24.76 -27.72 -20.59
C THR A 123 23.89 -26.48 -20.77
N TYR A 124 22.57 -26.64 -20.85
CA TYR A 124 21.57 -25.57 -20.99
C TYR A 124 21.07 -25.04 -19.64
N GLN A 125 21.39 -25.74 -18.55
CA GLN A 125 20.87 -25.41 -17.22
C GLN A 125 21.13 -23.96 -16.83
N PRO A 126 22.35 -23.39 -16.95
CA PRO A 126 22.61 -21.98 -16.56
C PRO A 126 21.71 -20.99 -17.28
N SER A 127 21.63 -21.07 -18.63
CA SER A 127 20.77 -20.17 -19.41
C SER A 127 19.28 -20.35 -19.11
N ILE A 128 18.83 -21.60 -18.85
CA ILE A 128 17.44 -21.86 -18.48
C ILE A 128 17.11 -21.26 -17.10
N GLU A 129 18.02 -21.34 -16.13
CA GLU A 129 17.84 -20.73 -14.81
C GLU A 129 17.74 -19.20 -14.90
N VAL A 130 18.62 -18.56 -15.67
CA VAL A 130 18.56 -17.11 -15.93
C VAL A 130 17.21 -16.72 -16.55
N ILE A 131 16.80 -17.38 -17.62
CA ILE A 131 15.58 -17.03 -18.36
C ILE A 131 14.30 -17.39 -17.59
N ALA A 132 14.32 -18.43 -16.78
CA ALA A 132 13.21 -18.75 -15.89
C ALA A 132 13.08 -17.75 -14.74
N THR A 133 14.22 -17.32 -14.16
CA THR A 133 14.29 -16.29 -13.12
C THR A 133 13.80 -14.94 -13.66
N SER A 134 14.15 -14.56 -14.89
CA SER A 134 13.64 -13.36 -15.53
C SER A 134 12.12 -13.36 -15.76
N GLY A 135 11.47 -14.52 -15.67
CA GLY A 135 10.05 -14.69 -15.95
C GLY A 135 9.67 -14.70 -17.42
N ILE A 136 10.64 -14.51 -18.36
CA ILE A 136 10.37 -14.47 -19.81
C ILE A 136 9.93 -15.85 -20.31
N MET A 137 10.62 -16.92 -19.89
CA MET A 137 10.20 -18.29 -20.18
C MET A 137 10.07 -19.10 -18.88
N LYS A 138 8.86 -19.42 -18.51
CA LYS A 138 8.55 -20.24 -17.32
C LYS A 138 8.57 -21.73 -17.67
N GLY A 139 8.73 -22.60 -16.66
CA GLY A 139 8.53 -24.05 -16.81
C GLY A 139 7.10 -24.40 -17.24
N ILE A 140 6.93 -25.60 -17.79
CA ILE A 140 5.60 -26.18 -18.09
C ILE A 140 4.90 -26.68 -16.82
N SER A 141 5.66 -26.82 -15.74
CA SER A 141 5.20 -27.05 -14.37
C SER A 141 6.24 -26.51 -13.38
N SER A 142 5.94 -26.56 -12.08
CA SER A 142 6.89 -26.17 -11.02
C SER A 142 8.19 -26.99 -11.00
N SER A 143 8.18 -28.21 -11.58
CA SER A 143 9.31 -29.14 -11.57
C SER A 143 9.85 -29.49 -12.96
N ARG A 144 9.27 -28.97 -14.05
CA ARG A 144 9.68 -29.28 -15.42
C ARG A 144 9.71 -28.06 -16.31
N TYR A 145 10.83 -27.85 -17.01
CA TYR A 145 10.99 -26.78 -17.99
C TYR A 145 10.30 -27.09 -19.33
N GLY A 146 10.17 -28.34 -19.69
CA GLY A 146 9.76 -28.81 -21.02
C GLY A 146 10.95 -29.00 -21.96
N PHE A 147 12.09 -29.48 -21.41
CA PHE A 147 13.31 -29.74 -22.15
C PHE A 147 13.04 -30.69 -23.34
N GLY A 148 13.60 -30.35 -24.50
CA GLY A 148 13.40 -31.10 -25.75
C GLY A 148 12.09 -30.81 -26.48
N GLN A 149 11.17 -30.04 -25.90
CA GLN A 149 9.91 -29.66 -26.55
C GLN A 149 10.12 -28.50 -27.53
N THR A 150 9.47 -28.58 -28.69
CA THR A 150 9.49 -27.54 -29.72
C THR A 150 8.60 -26.35 -29.27
N LEU A 151 9.04 -25.12 -29.47
CA LEU A 151 8.28 -23.93 -29.20
C LEU A 151 7.23 -23.70 -30.30
N THR A 152 6.00 -23.40 -29.91
CA THR A 152 4.93 -23.04 -30.84
C THR A 152 4.90 -21.54 -31.12
N HIS A 153 4.23 -21.10 -32.19
CA HIS A 153 4.06 -19.67 -32.51
C HIS A 153 3.32 -18.91 -31.38
N SER A 154 2.34 -19.53 -30.73
CA SER A 154 1.66 -18.92 -29.58
C SER A 154 2.60 -18.73 -28.39
N GLU A 155 3.44 -19.71 -28.09
CA GLU A 155 4.43 -19.60 -27.01
C GLU A 155 5.53 -18.58 -27.38
N ALA A 156 6.00 -18.55 -28.61
CA ALA A 156 6.95 -17.56 -29.10
C ALA A 156 6.40 -16.12 -29.00
N ALA A 157 5.14 -15.93 -29.34
CA ALA A 157 4.46 -14.63 -29.19
C ALA A 157 4.43 -14.17 -27.73
N ILE A 158 4.12 -15.08 -26.79
CA ILE A 158 4.13 -14.78 -25.34
C ILE A 158 5.55 -14.47 -24.87
N VAL A 159 6.56 -15.23 -25.31
CA VAL A 159 7.96 -15.00 -24.96
C VAL A 159 8.42 -13.63 -25.45
N ALA A 160 8.11 -13.25 -26.69
CA ALA A 160 8.46 -11.96 -27.24
C ALA A 160 7.75 -10.80 -26.53
N TYR A 161 6.47 -10.97 -26.17
CA TYR A 161 5.74 -9.96 -25.39
C TYR A 161 6.34 -9.79 -24.00
N ARG A 162 6.70 -10.87 -23.31
CA ARG A 162 7.37 -10.82 -22.01
C ARG A 162 8.77 -10.19 -22.12
N LEU A 163 9.53 -10.47 -23.18
CA LEU A 163 10.80 -9.81 -23.45
C LEU A 163 10.60 -8.30 -23.61
N TYR A 164 9.64 -7.88 -24.45
CA TYR A 164 9.28 -6.48 -24.61
C TYR A 164 8.97 -5.81 -23.27
N GLN A 165 8.14 -6.45 -22.44
CA GLN A 165 7.80 -5.96 -21.09
C GLN A 165 9.02 -5.92 -20.17
N TYR A 166 9.89 -6.92 -20.25
CA TYR A 166 11.10 -6.99 -19.44
C TYR A 166 12.07 -5.85 -19.76
N LEU A 167 12.24 -5.50 -21.03
CA LEU A 167 13.13 -4.45 -21.49
C LEU A 167 12.55 -3.03 -21.33
N GLN A 168 11.26 -2.88 -21.04
CA GLN A 168 10.68 -1.57 -20.73
C GLN A 168 11.23 -1.01 -19.42
N PRO A 169 11.50 0.30 -19.32
CA PRO A 169 11.84 0.92 -18.04
C PRO A 169 10.76 0.62 -16.99
N PHE A 170 11.20 0.30 -15.77
CA PHE A 170 10.27 0.08 -14.69
C PHE A 170 9.54 1.38 -14.32
N SER A 171 8.22 1.32 -14.16
CA SER A 171 7.40 2.43 -13.66
C SER A 171 7.06 2.22 -12.20
N PRO A 172 7.41 3.14 -11.30
CA PRO A 172 7.03 3.06 -9.89
C PRO A 172 5.56 3.47 -9.66
N ILE A 173 4.86 3.97 -10.71
CA ILE A 173 3.47 4.43 -10.59
C ILE A 173 2.54 3.23 -10.41
N GLU A 174 1.78 3.25 -9.31
CA GLU A 174 0.86 2.18 -8.88
C GLU A 174 1.53 0.80 -8.73
N ALA A 175 2.87 0.77 -8.65
CA ALA A 175 3.60 -0.48 -8.43
C ALA A 175 3.35 -1.00 -7.01
N SER A 176 2.89 -2.25 -6.90
CA SER A 176 2.74 -2.97 -5.63
C SER A 176 4.07 -3.54 -5.15
N ILE A 177 4.17 -3.87 -3.85
CA ILE A 177 5.32 -4.60 -3.30
C ILE A 177 5.60 -5.85 -4.13
N THR A 178 4.57 -6.62 -4.46
CA THR A 178 4.73 -7.85 -5.27
C THR A 178 5.34 -7.56 -6.64
N SER A 179 4.83 -6.55 -7.37
CA SER A 179 5.35 -6.21 -8.70
C SER A 179 6.78 -5.67 -8.64
N ILE A 180 7.12 -4.93 -7.58
CA ILE A 180 8.49 -4.45 -7.33
C ILE A 180 9.40 -5.64 -7.00
N GLN A 181 9.01 -6.55 -6.12
CA GLN A 181 9.80 -7.74 -5.78
C GLN A 181 10.03 -8.63 -7.01
N ASP A 182 9.03 -8.78 -7.89
CA ASP A 182 9.17 -9.50 -9.15
C ASP A 182 10.19 -8.80 -10.08
N ALA A 183 10.19 -7.46 -10.12
CA ALA A 183 11.16 -6.70 -10.90
C ALA A 183 12.58 -6.80 -10.32
N LEU A 184 12.73 -6.69 -8.99
CA LEU A 184 14.02 -6.85 -8.29
C LEU A 184 14.59 -8.27 -8.46
N LYS A 185 13.74 -9.29 -8.35
CA LYS A 185 14.10 -10.68 -8.53
C LYS A 185 14.55 -10.98 -9.97
N SER A 186 13.83 -10.43 -10.95
CA SER A 186 14.13 -10.63 -12.36
C SER A 186 15.27 -9.75 -12.90
N GLY A 187 15.84 -8.86 -12.10
CA GLY A 187 16.90 -7.94 -12.53
C GLY A 187 16.45 -6.77 -13.39
N ARG A 188 15.14 -6.58 -13.59
CA ARG A 188 14.57 -5.41 -14.29
C ARG A 188 14.73 -4.11 -13.51
N LEU A 189 14.97 -4.24 -12.22
CA LEU A 189 15.07 -3.15 -11.27
C LEU A 189 16.05 -3.57 -10.18
N ASN A 190 16.76 -2.62 -9.60
CA ASN A 190 17.42 -2.78 -8.32
C ASN A 190 16.87 -1.76 -7.30
N SER A 191 17.20 -1.92 -6.03
CA SER A 191 16.67 -1.06 -4.97
C SER A 191 17.19 0.37 -5.08
N GLU A 192 18.43 0.55 -5.57
CA GLU A 192 19.02 1.87 -5.85
C GLU A 192 18.21 2.62 -6.89
N GLU A 193 17.95 2.02 -8.06
CA GLU A 193 17.12 2.61 -9.11
C GLU A 193 15.70 2.94 -8.62
N LEU A 194 15.10 2.07 -7.79
CA LEU A 194 13.78 2.33 -7.23
C LEU A 194 13.77 3.57 -6.33
N VAL A 195 14.79 3.71 -5.47
CA VAL A 195 14.96 4.90 -4.62
C VAL A 195 15.13 6.16 -5.47
N GLU A 196 15.98 6.12 -6.50
CA GLU A 196 16.20 7.24 -7.42
C GLU A 196 14.90 7.65 -8.13
N LEU A 197 14.11 6.68 -8.65
CA LEU A 197 12.83 6.95 -9.28
C LEU A 197 11.83 7.65 -8.34
N TYR A 198 11.82 7.30 -7.06
CA TYR A 198 10.96 7.97 -6.09
C TYR A 198 11.49 9.36 -5.71
N LEU A 199 12.81 9.52 -5.54
CA LEU A 199 13.41 10.83 -5.28
C LEU A 199 13.15 11.83 -6.42
N ASP A 200 13.31 11.40 -7.67
CA ASP A 200 12.98 12.20 -8.85
C ASP A 200 11.51 12.64 -8.86
N ARG A 201 10.60 11.76 -8.40
CA ARG A 201 9.18 12.09 -8.29
C ARG A 201 8.90 13.10 -7.18
N ILE A 202 9.56 12.96 -6.03
CA ILE A 202 9.46 13.94 -4.94
C ILE A 202 9.93 15.30 -5.43
N GLU A 203 11.13 15.40 -6.03
CA GLU A 203 11.64 16.65 -6.58
C GLU A 203 10.66 17.29 -7.59
N LYS A 204 10.05 16.46 -8.44
CA LYS A 204 9.19 16.93 -9.54
C LYS A 204 7.81 17.39 -9.10
N TYR A 205 7.22 16.76 -8.07
CA TYR A 205 5.81 16.95 -7.71
C TYR A 205 5.58 17.41 -6.27
N ASP A 206 6.53 17.18 -5.37
CA ASP A 206 6.44 17.64 -3.99
C ASP A 206 7.11 18.99 -3.79
N ASP A 207 8.36 19.13 -4.28
CA ASP A 207 9.16 20.35 -4.15
C ASP A 207 8.86 21.35 -5.28
N ASN A 208 8.59 20.86 -6.48
CA ASN A 208 8.32 21.64 -7.68
C ASN A 208 6.94 21.28 -8.26
N GLY A 209 6.60 21.82 -9.42
CA GLY A 209 5.33 21.56 -10.10
C GLY A 209 4.14 21.89 -9.20
N PRO A 210 3.28 20.90 -8.87
CA PRO A 210 2.11 21.10 -8.01
C PRO A 210 2.46 21.47 -6.56
N LYS A 211 3.67 21.19 -6.11
CA LYS A 211 4.18 21.47 -4.76
C LYS A 211 3.26 20.88 -3.68
N LEU A 212 3.13 19.54 -3.68
CA LEU A 212 2.27 18.86 -2.73
C LEU A 212 2.67 19.11 -1.28
N ASN A 213 3.97 19.38 -1.04
CA ASN A 213 4.50 19.72 0.27
C ASN A 213 4.18 18.65 1.32
N SER A 214 4.35 17.39 0.92
CA SER A 214 4.03 16.22 1.74
C SER A 214 5.23 15.69 2.52
N ILE A 215 6.45 16.05 2.13
CA ILE A 215 7.71 15.61 2.74
C ILE A 215 8.33 16.76 3.56
N ILE A 216 8.88 16.45 4.73
CA ILE A 216 9.66 17.36 5.57
C ILE A 216 11.16 17.08 5.43
N THR A 217 11.55 15.81 5.47
CA THR A 217 12.97 15.40 5.47
C THR A 217 13.16 14.21 4.57
N ILE A 218 14.15 14.29 3.68
CA ILE A 218 14.64 13.16 2.87
C ILE A 218 15.78 12.47 3.64
N ASN A 219 15.84 11.16 3.58
CA ASN A 219 16.97 10.39 4.09
C ASN A 219 18.14 10.46 3.10
N GLU A 220 19.18 11.19 3.44
CA GLU A 220 20.38 11.35 2.58
C GLU A 220 21.13 10.03 2.34
N ASP A 221 20.99 9.05 3.24
CA ASP A 221 21.63 7.74 3.14
C ASP A 221 20.78 6.70 2.36
N ALA A 222 19.59 7.04 1.87
CA ALA A 222 18.65 6.09 1.26
C ALA A 222 19.25 5.33 0.06
N ILE A 223 20.02 6.01 -0.81
CA ILE A 223 20.70 5.40 -1.97
C ILE A 223 21.78 4.42 -1.52
N GLU A 224 22.60 4.80 -0.53
CA GLU A 224 23.66 3.93 0.00
C GLU A 224 23.09 2.70 0.70
N LEU A 225 21.98 2.85 1.44
CA LEU A 225 21.25 1.75 2.05
C LEU A 225 20.69 0.81 0.99
N ALA A 226 20.12 1.35 -0.10
CA ALA A 226 19.61 0.57 -1.23
C ALA A 226 20.71 -0.29 -1.86
N ARG A 227 21.89 0.27 -2.14
CA ARG A 227 23.06 -0.47 -2.66
C ARG A 227 23.46 -1.63 -1.74
N LYS A 228 23.50 -1.39 -0.44
CA LYS A 228 23.84 -2.44 0.55
C LYS A 228 22.82 -3.57 0.54
N LEU A 229 21.53 -3.26 0.43
CA LEU A 229 20.48 -4.26 0.35
C LEU A 229 20.50 -5.02 -0.98
N ASP A 230 20.83 -4.36 -2.10
CA ASP A 230 21.04 -5.05 -3.38
C ASP A 230 22.23 -6.02 -3.33
N GLU A 231 23.34 -5.62 -2.68
CA GLU A 231 24.46 -6.53 -2.46
C GLU A 231 24.10 -7.69 -1.52
N GLU A 232 23.29 -7.43 -0.49
CA GLU A 232 22.81 -8.47 0.42
C GLU A 232 21.90 -9.45 -0.33
N ARG A 233 20.95 -8.94 -1.14
CA ARG A 233 20.07 -9.76 -1.99
C ARG A 233 20.89 -10.68 -2.91
N LYS A 234 21.95 -10.16 -3.54
CA LYS A 234 22.84 -10.97 -4.40
C LYS A 234 23.55 -12.09 -3.65
N LYS A 235 23.89 -11.90 -2.38
CA LYS A 235 24.68 -12.85 -1.58
C LYS A 235 23.84 -13.83 -0.76
N LEU A 236 22.69 -13.36 -0.24
CA LEU A 236 21.92 -14.08 0.79
C LEU A 236 20.44 -14.28 0.39
N GLY A 237 19.98 -13.68 -0.72
CA GLY A 237 18.58 -13.59 -1.05
C GLY A 237 17.87 -12.44 -0.32
N ALA A 238 16.58 -12.26 -0.61
CA ALA A 238 15.74 -11.25 0.06
C ALA A 238 15.39 -11.69 1.49
N ARG A 239 15.37 -10.75 2.45
CA ARG A 239 14.90 -11.03 3.83
C ARG A 239 13.42 -11.36 3.89
N GLY A 240 12.62 -10.80 2.94
CA GLY A 240 11.17 -10.93 2.88
C GLY A 240 10.56 -9.90 1.93
N PRO A 241 9.24 -9.71 1.96
CA PRO A 241 8.53 -8.83 1.02
C PRO A 241 9.00 -7.37 1.05
N LEU A 242 9.51 -6.87 2.18
CA LEU A 242 9.93 -5.47 2.34
C LEU A 242 11.41 -5.24 2.02
N HIS A 243 12.19 -6.27 1.67
CA HIS A 243 13.60 -6.10 1.37
C HIS A 243 13.81 -5.20 0.14
N GLY A 244 14.48 -4.05 0.35
CA GLY A 244 14.74 -3.05 -0.69
C GLY A 244 13.53 -2.16 -1.04
N ILE A 245 12.45 -2.19 -0.24
CA ILE A 245 11.23 -1.40 -0.48
C ILE A 245 11.32 -0.05 0.25
N PRO A 246 11.18 1.09 -0.46
CA PRO A 246 11.12 2.42 0.14
C PRO A 246 9.82 2.66 0.91
N VAL A 247 9.97 3.19 2.13
CA VAL A 247 8.89 3.52 3.08
C VAL A 247 8.99 4.97 3.51
N ILE A 248 7.86 5.69 3.53
CA ILE A 248 7.75 7.03 4.09
C ILE A 248 7.12 6.94 5.48
N LEU A 249 7.73 7.58 6.48
CA LEU A 249 7.23 7.63 7.84
C LEU A 249 6.56 8.99 8.11
N LYS A 250 5.43 8.99 8.81
CA LYS A 250 4.93 10.22 9.43
C LYS A 250 5.99 10.76 10.39
N ASP A 251 6.18 12.07 10.40
CA ASP A 251 7.27 12.71 11.16
C ASP A 251 7.02 12.80 12.69
N ASN A 252 6.32 11.82 13.22
CA ASN A 252 6.24 11.54 14.65
C ASN A 252 6.74 10.12 15.02
N PHE A 253 7.33 9.38 14.07
CA PHE A 253 8.05 8.14 14.33
C PHE A 253 9.54 8.44 14.49
N ASP A 254 10.12 8.04 15.60
CA ASP A 254 11.54 8.24 15.88
C ASP A 254 12.43 7.47 14.91
N THR A 255 13.47 8.15 14.47
CA THR A 255 14.54 7.62 13.64
C THR A 255 15.87 8.15 14.17
N MET A 256 16.83 7.26 14.41
CA MET A 256 18.15 7.65 14.95
C MET A 256 19.02 8.39 13.93
N ASP A 257 18.62 8.40 12.66
CA ASP A 257 19.37 8.94 11.52
C ASP A 257 18.72 10.20 10.91
N MET A 258 17.51 10.57 11.33
CA MET A 258 16.82 11.78 10.86
C MET A 258 16.09 12.48 12.01
N PRO A 259 15.81 13.80 11.91
CA PRO A 259 14.99 14.48 12.90
C PRO A 259 13.57 13.89 13.01
N THR A 260 13.03 13.91 14.23
CA THR A 260 11.61 13.66 14.52
C THR A 260 11.03 14.90 15.15
N THR A 261 10.18 15.60 14.39
CA THR A 261 9.80 16.98 14.73
C THR A 261 8.35 17.14 15.13
N GLY A 262 7.49 16.15 14.82
CA GLY A 262 6.05 16.31 14.97
C GLY A 262 5.49 17.44 14.09
N GLY A 263 6.20 17.86 13.04
CA GLY A 263 5.89 19.03 12.21
C GLY A 263 6.22 20.37 12.85
N SER A 264 6.81 20.40 14.03
CA SER A 264 7.07 21.62 14.77
C SER A 264 8.43 22.22 14.46
N LEU A 265 8.45 23.52 14.13
CA LEU A 265 9.67 24.29 13.93
C LEU A 265 10.55 24.31 15.20
N ALA A 266 9.95 24.20 16.39
CA ALA A 266 10.69 24.12 17.65
C ALA A 266 11.54 22.84 17.74
N LEU A 267 11.13 21.74 17.11
CA LEU A 267 11.81 20.46 17.16
C LEU A 267 12.60 20.12 15.87
N LYS A 268 12.82 21.08 14.97
CA LYS A 268 13.40 20.86 13.64
C LYS A 268 14.74 20.12 13.63
N ASP A 269 15.52 20.23 14.68
CA ASP A 269 16.86 19.63 14.83
C ASP A 269 16.85 18.48 15.86
N SER A 270 15.69 18.00 16.29
CA SER A 270 15.53 16.96 17.31
C SER A 270 15.76 15.57 16.69
N ILE A 271 16.95 14.99 16.94
CA ILE A 271 17.30 13.64 16.48
C ILE A 271 17.22 12.68 17.68
N PRO A 272 16.29 11.69 17.66
CA PRO A 272 16.20 10.66 18.70
C PRO A 272 17.47 9.82 18.82
N SER A 273 17.68 9.21 20.00
CA SER A 273 18.82 8.34 20.25
C SER A 273 18.71 6.96 19.60
N ASP A 274 17.50 6.54 19.30
CA ASP A 274 17.15 5.24 18.70
C ASP A 274 15.91 5.32 17.81
N ASP A 275 15.68 4.24 17.08
CA ASP A 275 14.51 4.11 16.21
C ASP A 275 13.28 3.70 17.03
N ALA A 276 12.09 4.20 16.66
CA ALA A 276 10.84 3.63 17.12
C ALA A 276 10.78 2.12 16.85
N TYR A 277 10.12 1.36 17.72
CA TYR A 277 10.02 -0.10 17.57
C TYR A 277 9.58 -0.52 16.17
N GLN A 278 8.52 0.09 15.63
CA GLN A 278 8.01 -0.23 14.29
C GLN A 278 9.03 0.12 13.19
N VAL A 279 9.79 1.21 13.35
CA VAL A 279 10.86 1.60 12.41
C VAL A 279 11.99 0.59 12.42
N LYS A 280 12.42 0.15 13.62
CA LYS A 280 13.41 -0.90 13.78
C LYS A 280 12.97 -2.19 13.09
N LYS A 281 11.70 -2.58 13.25
CA LYS A 281 11.11 -3.76 12.59
C LYS A 281 11.11 -3.66 11.07
N LEU A 282 10.77 -2.49 10.52
CA LEU A 282 10.85 -2.23 9.08
C LEU A 282 12.29 -2.35 8.57
N LYS A 283 13.27 -1.73 9.25
CA LYS A 283 14.70 -1.84 8.91
C LYS A 283 15.20 -3.29 9.01
N GLU A 284 14.78 -4.05 10.02
CA GLU A 284 15.08 -5.49 10.16
C GLU A 284 14.52 -6.32 8.99
N ALA A 285 13.33 -5.98 8.48
CA ALA A 285 12.73 -6.60 7.31
C ALA A 285 13.40 -6.19 5.97
N GLY A 286 14.35 -5.25 6.02
CA GLY A 286 15.08 -4.75 4.85
C GLY A 286 14.38 -3.60 4.13
N ALA A 287 13.41 -2.94 4.76
CA ALA A 287 12.82 -1.72 4.22
C ALA A 287 13.82 -0.54 4.27
N ILE A 288 13.69 0.37 3.30
CA ILE A 288 14.47 1.60 3.22
C ILE A 288 13.61 2.75 3.71
N ILE A 289 13.97 3.37 4.82
CA ILE A 289 13.28 4.59 5.25
C ILE A 289 13.73 5.72 4.33
N LEU A 290 12.83 6.14 3.43
CA LEU A 290 13.12 7.10 2.37
C LEU A 290 13.00 8.54 2.86
N ALA A 291 11.97 8.82 3.67
CA ALA A 291 11.64 10.19 4.07
C ALA A 291 10.74 10.24 5.31
N LYS A 292 10.69 11.44 5.93
CA LYS A 292 9.73 11.83 6.95
C LYS A 292 8.68 12.74 6.33
N ALA A 293 7.41 12.36 6.45
CA ALA A 293 6.28 13.08 5.87
C ALA A 293 5.69 14.11 6.82
N ASN A 294 5.20 15.22 6.25
CA ASN A 294 4.46 16.24 6.96
C ASN A 294 3.21 15.68 7.66
N LEU A 295 2.79 16.35 8.71
CA LEU A 295 1.61 15.98 9.47
C LEU A 295 0.90 17.26 9.96
N HIS A 296 -0.35 17.13 10.42
CA HIS A 296 -0.91 18.19 11.23
C HIS A 296 -0.10 18.30 12.51
N GLU A 297 0.47 19.46 12.81
CA GLU A 297 1.45 19.64 13.88
C GLU A 297 1.01 18.99 15.19
N PHE A 298 1.89 18.20 15.82
CA PHE A 298 1.62 17.38 17.01
C PHE A 298 0.41 16.43 16.88
N ALA A 299 0.02 16.08 15.66
CA ALA A 299 -1.13 15.24 15.35
C ALA A 299 -2.50 15.82 15.78
N PHE A 300 -2.64 17.15 15.91
CA PHE A 300 -3.80 17.81 16.52
C PHE A 300 -5.04 17.99 15.64
N GLY A 301 -5.01 17.63 14.36
CA GLY A 301 -6.14 17.88 13.46
C GLY A 301 -6.09 17.12 12.14
N TYR A 302 -6.98 17.50 11.22
CA TYR A 302 -7.24 16.75 9.98
C TYR A 302 -6.90 17.52 8.70
N THR A 303 -6.16 18.64 8.77
CA THR A 303 -5.85 19.47 7.59
C THR A 303 -4.41 19.37 7.13
N THR A 304 -3.53 18.83 7.96
CA THR A 304 -2.09 18.67 7.70
C THR A 304 -1.41 19.98 7.35
N SER A 305 -1.45 20.89 8.32
CA SER A 305 -0.67 22.13 8.38
C SER A 305 0.29 22.07 9.55
N SER A 306 1.52 22.49 9.36
CA SER A 306 2.55 22.53 10.41
C SER A 306 3.46 23.74 10.27
N SER A 307 4.07 24.18 11.37
CA SER A 307 4.99 25.31 11.37
C SER A 307 6.30 25.03 10.61
N LEU A 308 6.72 23.76 10.55
CA LEU A 308 7.93 23.35 9.84
C LEU A 308 7.65 23.04 8.37
N GLY A 309 6.65 22.22 8.08
CA GLY A 309 6.35 21.75 6.74
C GLY A 309 5.31 22.61 5.98
N GLY A 310 4.61 23.55 6.66
CA GLY A 310 3.50 24.29 6.03
C GLY A 310 2.28 23.41 5.73
N GLN A 311 1.49 23.82 4.74
CA GLN A 311 0.27 23.12 4.32
C GLN A 311 0.57 22.08 3.25
N THR A 312 0.22 20.83 3.50
CA THR A 312 0.22 19.76 2.49
C THR A 312 -1.06 19.84 1.64
N LEU A 313 -0.93 19.63 0.32
CA LEU A 313 -2.03 19.67 -0.63
C LEU A 313 -2.56 18.26 -0.93
N ASN A 314 -3.85 18.18 -1.27
CA ASN A 314 -4.43 16.91 -1.72
C ASN A 314 -4.08 16.64 -3.18
N PRO A 315 -3.48 15.49 -3.55
CA PRO A 315 -3.05 15.21 -4.93
C PRO A 315 -4.20 15.06 -5.93
N TYR A 316 -5.45 14.83 -5.47
CA TYR A 316 -6.63 14.80 -6.33
C TYR A 316 -7.20 16.19 -6.61
N ASN A 317 -7.01 17.15 -5.69
CA ASN A 317 -7.42 18.55 -5.86
C ASN A 317 -6.55 19.45 -4.98
N LEU A 318 -5.65 20.20 -5.60
CA LEU A 318 -4.65 21.05 -4.92
C LEU A 318 -5.27 22.20 -4.08
N GLU A 319 -6.58 22.48 -4.22
CA GLU A 319 -7.27 23.47 -3.38
C GLU A 319 -7.81 22.85 -2.08
N ARG A 320 -7.70 21.53 -1.88
CA ARG A 320 -8.29 20.80 -0.76
C ARG A 320 -7.22 20.21 0.15
N VAL A 321 -7.62 19.93 1.40
CA VAL A 321 -6.74 19.32 2.40
C VAL A 321 -6.58 17.81 2.14
N PRO A 322 -5.43 17.20 2.49
CA PRO A 322 -5.18 15.77 2.27
C PRO A 322 -5.74 14.86 3.39
N GLY A 323 -6.53 15.43 4.31
CA GLY A 323 -6.84 14.74 5.56
C GLY A 323 -5.71 14.91 6.58
N GLY A 324 -5.80 14.18 7.68
CA GLY A 324 -4.80 14.26 8.76
C GLY A 324 -5.14 13.33 9.94
N SER A 325 -4.22 13.28 10.87
CA SER A 325 -2.99 14.04 10.96
C SER A 325 -1.85 13.48 10.10
N SER A 326 -1.92 12.23 9.56
CA SER A 326 -0.91 11.63 8.67
C SER A 326 -1.14 12.04 7.19
N GLY A 327 -1.54 13.30 6.92
CA GLY A 327 -1.91 13.71 5.56
C GLY A 327 -0.72 13.84 4.61
N GLY A 328 0.48 14.14 5.11
CA GLY A 328 1.71 14.08 4.31
C GLY A 328 1.99 12.66 3.82
N THR A 329 1.91 11.66 4.71
CA THR A 329 2.03 10.24 4.30
C THR A 329 0.94 9.88 3.28
N GLY A 330 -0.32 10.25 3.54
CA GLY A 330 -1.43 9.99 2.61
C GLY A 330 -1.20 10.60 1.22
N ALA A 331 -0.84 11.88 1.15
CA ALA A 331 -0.56 12.57 -0.11
C ALA A 331 0.64 11.97 -0.84
N ALA A 332 1.74 11.68 -0.12
CA ALA A 332 2.95 11.10 -0.69
C ALA A 332 2.71 9.71 -1.30
N ILE A 333 2.01 8.82 -0.59
CA ILE A 333 1.72 7.47 -1.09
C ILE A 333 0.75 7.51 -2.26
N ALA A 334 -0.27 8.38 -2.21
CA ALA A 334 -1.19 8.57 -3.33
C ALA A 334 -0.48 9.10 -4.58
N ALA A 335 0.51 10.00 -4.40
CA ALA A 335 1.33 10.57 -5.47
C ALA A 335 2.43 9.62 -5.97
N ASN A 336 2.54 8.42 -5.42
CA ASN A 336 3.61 7.46 -5.74
C ASN A 336 5.03 8.01 -5.44
N PHE A 337 5.25 8.58 -4.24
CA PHE A 337 6.58 9.02 -3.77
C PHE A 337 7.31 7.93 -2.98
N ALA A 338 6.62 6.87 -2.62
CA ALA A 338 7.16 5.61 -2.11
C ALA A 338 6.16 4.48 -2.37
N THR A 339 6.56 3.26 -2.03
CA THR A 339 5.68 2.10 -2.18
C THR A 339 4.60 2.08 -1.11
N VAL A 340 4.98 2.29 0.15
CA VAL A 340 4.11 2.26 1.34
C VAL A 340 4.53 3.33 2.34
N GLY A 341 3.67 3.64 3.29
CA GLY A 341 3.96 4.58 4.36
C GLY A 341 3.40 4.16 5.71
N MET A 342 3.88 4.84 6.76
CA MET A 342 3.40 4.69 8.14
C MET A 342 2.69 5.93 8.62
N GLY A 343 1.59 5.73 9.31
CA GLY A 343 0.84 6.76 10.01
C GLY A 343 0.60 6.41 11.48
N SER A 344 0.14 7.38 12.27
CA SER A 344 -0.37 7.17 13.63
C SER A 344 -1.82 7.61 13.73
N ASP A 345 -2.61 6.94 14.54
CA ASP A 345 -4.06 7.16 14.67
C ASP A 345 -4.49 7.20 16.14
N THR A 346 -4.86 8.39 16.60
CA THR A 346 -5.51 8.62 17.91
C THR A 346 -7.03 8.69 17.74
N GLY A 347 -7.48 9.34 16.65
CA GLY A 347 -8.88 9.63 16.39
C GLY A 347 -9.20 9.67 14.88
N GLY A 348 -8.65 8.76 14.06
CA GLY A 348 -8.85 8.71 12.62
C GLY A 348 -7.62 9.05 11.79
N SER A 349 -6.46 9.28 12.42
CA SER A 349 -5.32 9.90 11.72
C SER A 349 -4.49 8.96 10.81
N ILE A 350 -4.81 7.67 10.70
CA ILE A 350 -4.43 6.77 9.60
C ILE A 350 -5.58 6.74 8.59
N ARG A 351 -6.80 6.54 9.07
CA ARG A 351 -8.00 6.28 8.27
C ARG A 351 -8.40 7.47 7.40
N VAL A 352 -8.50 8.66 8.00
CA VAL A 352 -8.91 9.90 7.29
C VAL A 352 -7.97 10.23 6.14
N PRO A 353 -6.63 10.32 6.31
CA PRO A 353 -5.75 10.54 5.16
C PRO A 353 -5.78 9.40 4.15
N SER A 354 -6.00 8.14 4.56
CA SER A 354 -6.20 7.04 3.61
C SER A 354 -7.47 7.25 2.78
N SER A 355 -8.61 7.56 3.41
CA SER A 355 -9.87 7.86 2.74
C SER A 355 -9.72 9.02 1.76
N PHE A 356 -9.15 10.16 2.21
CA PHE A 356 -9.06 11.39 1.41
C PHE A 356 -8.04 11.32 0.27
N ASN A 357 -7.22 10.28 0.22
CA ASN A 357 -6.22 10.04 -0.81
C ASN A 357 -6.43 8.71 -1.54
N SER A 358 -7.64 8.11 -1.46
CA SER A 358 -7.98 6.85 -2.14
C SER A 358 -6.99 5.72 -1.83
N LEU A 359 -6.66 5.53 -0.56
CA LEU A 359 -5.70 4.56 -0.05
C LEU A 359 -6.34 3.59 0.92
N VAL A 360 -5.63 2.51 1.19
CA VAL A 360 -5.88 1.58 2.28
C VAL A 360 -5.13 2.05 3.52
N GLY A 361 -5.80 2.04 4.67
CA GLY A 361 -5.19 2.31 5.97
C GLY A 361 -5.60 1.27 6.99
N ILE A 362 -4.65 0.73 7.74
CA ILE A 362 -4.95 -0.20 8.83
C ILE A 362 -4.64 0.48 10.16
N ARG A 363 -5.69 0.72 10.94
CA ARG A 363 -5.57 1.01 12.36
C ARG A 363 -5.66 -0.30 13.11
N PRO A 364 -4.55 -0.84 13.65
CA PRO A 364 -4.58 -2.11 14.39
C PRO A 364 -5.24 -1.94 15.77
N THR A 365 -5.60 -3.06 16.37
CA THR A 365 -5.99 -3.13 17.79
C THR A 365 -4.88 -2.54 18.66
N ILE A 366 -5.25 -1.74 19.66
CA ILE A 366 -4.28 -1.24 20.65
C ILE A 366 -3.60 -2.42 21.33
N GLY A 367 -2.26 -2.41 21.30
CA GLY A 367 -1.42 -3.50 21.80
C GLY A 367 -1.03 -4.55 20.77
N LEU A 368 -1.48 -4.43 19.52
CA LEU A 368 -0.98 -5.28 18.43
C LEU A 368 0.39 -4.81 17.93
N SER A 369 0.58 -3.50 17.81
CA SER A 369 1.85 -2.85 17.44
C SER A 369 2.31 -1.92 18.56
N SER A 370 3.63 -1.84 18.80
CA SER A 370 4.21 -0.96 19.80
C SER A 370 4.10 0.51 19.41
N ARG A 371 3.95 1.36 20.43
CA ARG A 371 3.97 2.83 20.32
C ARG A 371 5.29 3.43 20.79
N ASP A 372 6.24 2.58 21.22
CA ASP A 372 7.58 3.00 21.63
C ASP A 372 8.27 3.77 20.51
N GLY A 373 8.78 4.97 20.83
CA GLY A 373 9.38 5.89 19.86
C GLY A 373 8.38 6.56 18.90
N ILE A 374 7.07 6.51 19.17
CA ILE A 374 6.08 7.32 18.46
C ILE A 374 5.69 8.50 19.35
N MET A 375 6.00 9.73 18.91
CA MET A 375 5.60 10.94 19.65
C MET A 375 4.10 10.90 19.94
N PRO A 376 3.68 10.90 21.23
CA PRO A 376 2.31 10.63 21.62
C PRO A 376 1.37 11.83 21.37
N LEU A 377 0.08 11.51 21.13
CA LEU A 377 -1.00 12.48 21.31
C LEU A 377 -1.89 12.08 22.51
N ALA A 378 -2.22 10.79 22.62
CA ALA A 378 -2.89 10.19 23.78
C ALA A 378 -2.64 8.67 23.75
N LEU A 379 -1.69 8.16 24.53
CA LEU A 379 -1.27 6.76 24.51
C LEU A 379 -2.41 5.76 24.77
N THR A 380 -3.47 6.18 25.47
CA THR A 380 -4.65 5.33 25.65
C THR A 380 -5.49 5.14 24.37
N GLN A 381 -5.24 5.95 23.33
CA GLN A 381 -5.93 5.89 22.03
C GLN A 381 -4.99 5.69 20.85
N ASP A 382 -3.69 5.98 21.02
CA ASP A 382 -2.71 5.98 19.95
C ASP A 382 -2.37 4.57 19.46
N THR A 383 -2.17 4.46 18.14
CA THR A 383 -1.56 3.31 17.49
C THR A 383 -0.84 3.74 16.22
N GLY A 384 0.22 3.03 15.84
CA GLY A 384 0.89 3.16 14.54
C GLY A 384 0.40 2.09 13.58
N GLY A 385 0.36 2.40 12.29
CA GLY A 385 -0.04 1.43 11.28
C GLY A 385 0.19 1.90 9.84
N PRO A 386 0.02 0.97 8.86
CA PRO A 386 0.33 1.21 7.46
C PRO A 386 -0.71 2.07 6.74
N ILE A 387 -0.20 2.82 5.75
CA ILE A 387 -0.96 3.50 4.69
C ILE A 387 -0.37 3.04 3.35
N ALA A 388 -1.19 2.44 2.50
CA ALA A 388 -0.73 1.84 1.24
C ALA A 388 -1.77 2.00 0.12
N ARG A 389 -1.39 1.67 -1.12
CA ARG A 389 -2.30 1.70 -2.26
C ARG A 389 -3.20 0.48 -2.33
N THR A 390 -2.77 -0.65 -1.78
CA THR A 390 -3.52 -1.92 -1.78
C THR A 390 -3.59 -2.54 -0.39
N VAL A 391 -4.59 -3.38 -0.16
CA VAL A 391 -4.71 -4.16 1.08
C VAL A 391 -3.50 -5.07 1.26
N ALA A 392 -3.04 -5.73 0.20
CA ALA A 392 -1.89 -6.62 0.26
C ALA A 392 -0.60 -5.89 0.69
N ASP A 393 -0.34 -4.69 0.17
CA ASP A 393 0.83 -3.89 0.55
C ASP A 393 0.73 -3.40 2.01
N ALA A 394 -0.45 -2.98 2.46
CA ALA A 394 -0.68 -2.61 3.86
C ALA A 394 -0.45 -3.79 4.82
N VAL A 395 -0.90 -4.98 4.41
CA VAL A 395 -0.72 -6.23 5.18
C VAL A 395 0.75 -6.63 5.28
N ALA A 396 1.53 -6.50 4.22
CA ALA A 396 2.96 -6.80 4.25
C ALA A 396 3.73 -5.90 5.26
N VAL A 397 3.30 -4.64 5.39
CA VAL A 397 3.85 -3.72 6.41
C VAL A 397 3.36 -4.10 7.81
N LEU A 398 2.08 -4.46 7.97
CA LEU A 398 1.52 -4.90 9.25
C LEU A 398 2.27 -6.14 9.77
N ASP A 399 2.47 -7.16 8.93
CA ASP A 399 3.22 -8.38 9.24
C ASP A 399 4.62 -8.07 9.81
N ALA A 400 5.29 -7.05 9.28
CA ALA A 400 6.61 -6.66 9.73
C ALA A 400 6.60 -5.88 11.07
N THR A 401 5.53 -5.16 11.41
CA THR A 401 5.52 -4.15 12.49
C THR A 401 4.79 -4.58 13.75
N VAL A 402 4.03 -5.68 13.71
CA VAL A 402 3.35 -6.24 14.89
C VAL A 402 4.32 -6.99 15.80
N GLY A 403 3.96 -7.12 17.07
CA GLY A 403 4.70 -7.96 18.02
C GLY A 403 4.79 -7.36 19.41
N TYR A 404 5.29 -8.19 20.33
CA TYR A 404 5.52 -7.80 21.71
C TYR A 404 6.78 -6.94 21.84
N ASP A 405 6.63 -5.82 22.53
CA ASP A 405 7.70 -4.91 22.89
C ASP A 405 7.74 -4.69 24.42
N ARG A 406 8.91 -4.79 25.00
CA ARG A 406 9.10 -4.60 26.45
C ARG A 406 8.91 -3.15 26.88
N ASN A 407 9.13 -2.20 25.97
CA ASN A 407 9.03 -0.78 26.24
C ASN A 407 7.60 -0.27 26.14
N ASP A 408 6.70 -1.01 25.48
CA ASP A 408 5.26 -0.75 25.47
C ASP A 408 4.51 -1.95 26.06
N GLU A 409 4.24 -1.89 27.37
CA GLU A 409 3.57 -2.97 28.12
C GLU A 409 2.18 -3.33 27.57
N THR A 410 1.53 -2.41 26.85
CA THR A 410 0.23 -2.64 26.22
C THR A 410 0.30 -3.78 25.19
N THR A 411 1.46 -3.98 24.56
CA THR A 411 1.67 -5.05 23.57
C THR A 411 1.62 -6.45 24.16
N ALA A 412 1.68 -6.57 25.48
CA ALA A 412 1.45 -7.86 26.15
C ALA A 412 0.04 -8.42 25.89
N SER A 413 -0.94 -7.56 25.64
CA SER A 413 -2.31 -7.98 25.27
C SER A 413 -2.39 -8.65 23.90
N GLY A 414 -1.41 -8.39 23.01
CA GLY A 414 -1.33 -9.02 21.69
C GLY A 414 -0.80 -10.46 21.71
N ILE A 415 -0.17 -10.89 22.81
CA ILE A 415 0.40 -12.25 22.90
C ILE A 415 -0.71 -13.31 22.76
N GLY A 416 -0.55 -14.21 21.79
CA GLY A 416 -1.54 -15.24 21.44
C GLY A 416 -2.56 -14.80 20.38
N HIS A 417 -2.47 -13.54 19.89
CA HIS A 417 -3.32 -13.00 18.84
C HIS A 417 -2.58 -12.71 17.53
N PHE A 418 -1.25 -12.91 17.47
CA PHE A 418 -0.48 -12.80 16.25
C PHE A 418 -0.60 -14.10 15.44
N PRO A 419 -1.14 -14.07 14.21
CA PRO A 419 -1.02 -15.19 13.28
C PRO A 419 0.44 -15.33 12.80
N ASP A 420 0.76 -16.45 12.15
CA ASP A 420 2.08 -16.62 11.53
C ASP A 420 2.32 -15.58 10.42
N SER A 421 1.30 -15.24 9.65
CA SER A 421 1.26 -14.11 8.73
C SER A 421 -0.18 -13.62 8.50
N TYR A 422 -0.37 -12.31 8.46
CA TYR A 422 -1.64 -11.70 8.04
C TYR A 422 -1.89 -11.86 6.54
N SER A 423 -0.84 -12.09 5.74
CA SER A 423 -0.96 -12.36 4.31
C SER A 423 -1.71 -13.65 3.99
N ASP A 424 -1.79 -14.59 4.93
CA ASP A 424 -2.60 -15.82 4.79
C ASP A 424 -4.11 -15.56 4.71
N TYR A 425 -4.55 -14.35 5.09
CA TYR A 425 -5.95 -13.94 5.07
C TYR A 425 -6.35 -13.10 3.85
N LEU A 426 -5.46 -12.96 2.86
CA LEU A 426 -5.75 -12.31 1.57
C LEU A 426 -6.59 -13.25 0.69
N ASP A 427 -7.90 -13.25 0.90
CA ASP A 427 -8.86 -14.16 0.26
C ASP A 427 -9.81 -13.37 -0.65
N VAL A 428 -9.77 -13.64 -1.96
CA VAL A 428 -10.62 -12.95 -2.95
C VAL A 428 -12.11 -13.25 -2.77
N ASP A 429 -12.44 -14.41 -2.18
CA ASP A 429 -13.82 -14.83 -1.90
C ASP A 429 -14.24 -14.50 -0.45
N GLY A 430 -13.43 -13.71 0.26
CA GLY A 430 -13.58 -13.43 1.69
C GLY A 430 -14.90 -12.82 2.11
N LEU A 431 -15.62 -12.15 1.22
CA LEU A 431 -16.96 -11.59 1.46
C LEU A 431 -18.07 -12.63 1.37
N HIS A 432 -17.83 -13.78 0.73
CA HIS A 432 -18.88 -14.79 0.57
C HIS A 432 -19.32 -15.36 1.93
N GLY A 433 -20.58 -15.15 2.28
CA GLY A 433 -21.18 -15.60 3.53
C GLY A 433 -20.88 -14.72 4.74
N ALA A 434 -20.05 -13.68 4.61
CA ALA A 434 -19.77 -12.72 5.67
C ALA A 434 -21.03 -11.95 6.09
N ARG A 435 -21.17 -11.69 7.38
CA ARG A 435 -22.31 -10.95 7.98
C ARG A 435 -21.82 -9.58 8.44
N ILE A 436 -22.26 -8.52 7.75
CA ILE A 436 -21.75 -7.16 7.96
C ILE A 436 -22.89 -6.23 8.37
N GLY A 437 -22.71 -5.52 9.48
CA GLY A 437 -23.65 -4.52 9.99
C GLY A 437 -23.36 -3.14 9.40
N ILE A 438 -24.40 -2.43 8.99
CA ILE A 438 -24.30 -1.04 8.49
C ILE A 438 -24.74 -0.08 9.59
N VAL A 439 -23.81 0.78 10.05
CA VAL A 439 -24.06 1.73 11.15
C VAL A 439 -24.53 3.06 10.56
N ARG A 440 -25.82 3.14 10.19
CA ARG A 440 -26.39 4.33 9.54
C ARG A 440 -26.34 5.61 10.41
N GLU A 441 -26.34 5.48 11.72
CA GLU A 441 -26.30 6.63 12.65
C GLU A 441 -25.03 7.46 12.58
N VAL A 442 -23.94 6.95 11.92
CA VAL A 442 -22.69 7.69 11.71
C VAL A 442 -22.47 8.15 10.26
N PHE A 443 -23.42 7.93 9.34
CA PHE A 443 -23.28 8.32 7.93
C PHE A 443 -23.31 9.84 7.70
N GLY A 444 -23.92 10.61 8.60
CA GLY A 444 -24.09 12.04 8.40
C GLY A 444 -25.17 12.39 7.38
N THR A 445 -25.14 13.63 6.90
CA THR A 445 -26.19 14.18 6.02
C THR A 445 -25.75 14.49 4.59
N ASP A 446 -24.46 14.27 4.28
CA ASP A 446 -23.93 14.53 2.95
C ASP A 446 -24.46 13.51 1.93
N GLN A 447 -25.14 14.00 0.90
CA GLN A 447 -25.83 13.13 -0.07
C GLN A 447 -24.86 12.45 -1.04
N GLU A 448 -23.73 13.06 -1.38
CA GLU A 448 -22.77 12.48 -2.29
C GLU A 448 -21.98 11.35 -1.62
N ILE A 449 -21.53 11.57 -0.38
CA ILE A 449 -20.88 10.52 0.41
C ILE A 449 -21.84 9.35 0.63
N ASN A 450 -23.09 9.63 1.01
CA ASN A 450 -24.11 8.60 1.20
C ASN A 450 -24.39 7.81 -0.08
N ALA A 451 -24.42 8.47 -1.25
CA ALA A 451 -24.62 7.78 -2.54
C ALA A 451 -23.43 6.85 -2.88
N VAL A 452 -22.19 7.27 -2.61
CA VAL A 452 -21.01 6.41 -2.78
C VAL A 452 -21.10 5.21 -1.84
N MET A 453 -21.46 5.42 -0.57
CA MET A 453 -21.62 4.34 0.40
C MET A 453 -22.76 3.37 0.03
N ASP A 454 -23.87 3.86 -0.49
CA ASP A 454 -24.96 2.99 -0.93
C ASP A 454 -24.54 2.11 -2.11
N ASN A 455 -23.74 2.64 -3.05
CA ASN A 455 -23.13 1.83 -4.12
C ASN A 455 -22.18 0.76 -3.54
N ALA A 456 -21.30 1.12 -2.62
CA ALA A 456 -20.38 0.18 -1.96
C ALA A 456 -21.14 -0.93 -1.20
N ILE A 457 -22.26 -0.59 -0.56
CA ILE A 457 -23.17 -1.55 0.10
C ILE A 457 -23.76 -2.54 -0.92
N ASP A 458 -24.16 -2.08 -2.10
CA ASP A 458 -24.69 -2.96 -3.15
C ASP A 458 -23.58 -3.86 -3.75
N GLU A 459 -22.36 -3.37 -3.89
CA GLU A 459 -21.20 -4.16 -4.31
C GLU A 459 -20.84 -5.26 -3.30
N LEU A 460 -20.89 -4.96 -2.00
CA LEU A 460 -20.70 -5.97 -0.95
C LEU A 460 -21.76 -7.09 -1.03
N LYS A 461 -23.02 -6.76 -1.30
CA LYS A 461 -24.08 -7.77 -1.53
C LYS A 461 -23.81 -8.61 -2.77
N GLN A 462 -23.38 -7.98 -3.87
CA GLN A 462 -23.03 -8.68 -5.11
C GLN A 462 -21.84 -9.64 -4.93
N SER A 463 -20.91 -9.28 -4.03
CA SER A 463 -19.77 -10.13 -3.64
C SER A 463 -20.15 -11.23 -2.64
N GLY A 464 -21.42 -11.38 -2.29
CA GLY A 464 -21.94 -12.51 -1.49
C GLY A 464 -22.04 -12.25 0.02
N ALA A 465 -21.84 -11.02 0.49
CA ALA A 465 -22.04 -10.67 1.88
C ALA A 465 -23.52 -10.54 2.26
N THR A 466 -23.87 -10.95 3.48
CA THR A 466 -25.16 -10.70 4.11
C THR A 466 -25.10 -9.40 4.89
N LEU A 467 -25.81 -8.38 4.44
CA LEU A 467 -25.81 -7.07 5.08
C LEU A 467 -27.00 -6.91 6.01
N ILE A 468 -26.75 -6.44 7.23
CA ILE A 468 -27.75 -6.09 8.23
C ILE A 468 -27.78 -4.56 8.31
N ASP A 469 -28.78 -3.95 7.70
CA ASP A 469 -28.90 -2.50 7.63
C ASP A 469 -29.42 -1.90 8.94
N ASN A 470 -28.96 -0.70 9.23
CA ASN A 470 -29.37 0.11 10.38
C ASN A 470 -29.18 -0.58 11.73
N VAL A 471 -28.01 -1.22 11.94
CA VAL A 471 -27.66 -1.69 13.28
C VAL A 471 -27.40 -0.49 14.19
N ALA A 472 -28.00 -0.50 15.38
CA ALA A 472 -27.89 0.58 16.36
C ALA A 472 -26.87 0.22 17.46
N ILE A 473 -25.96 1.13 17.74
CA ILE A 473 -24.99 0.98 18.81
C ILE A 473 -25.64 1.40 20.14
N PRO A 474 -25.75 0.50 21.12
CA PRO A 474 -26.30 0.86 22.43
C PRO A 474 -25.55 2.03 23.06
N ASN A 475 -26.28 2.98 23.66
CA ASN A 475 -25.74 4.15 24.34
C ASN A 475 -24.84 5.06 23.47
N PHE A 476 -25.04 5.07 22.15
CA PHE A 476 -24.15 5.80 21.22
C PHE A 476 -24.10 7.32 21.52
N GLU A 477 -25.24 7.92 21.88
CA GLU A 477 -25.29 9.35 22.27
C GLU A 477 -24.42 9.62 23.50
N GLU A 478 -24.51 8.77 24.54
CA GLU A 478 -23.68 8.90 25.74
C GLU A 478 -22.20 8.74 25.42
N ILE A 479 -21.85 7.72 24.61
CA ILE A 479 -20.47 7.49 24.14
C ILE A 479 -19.93 8.71 23.39
N ASN A 480 -20.74 9.33 22.53
CA ASN A 480 -20.34 10.50 21.75
C ASN A 480 -20.14 11.77 22.58
N ASN A 481 -20.74 11.87 23.74
CA ASN A 481 -20.61 13.04 24.62
C ASN A 481 -19.30 13.08 25.42
N PHE A 482 -18.57 11.95 25.49
CA PHE A 482 -17.25 11.95 26.12
C PHE A 482 -16.22 12.75 25.28
N GLU A 483 -15.35 13.46 25.98
CA GLU A 483 -14.21 14.14 25.38
C GLU A 483 -13.11 13.16 24.92
N SER A 484 -12.23 13.65 24.05
CA SER A 484 -11.00 12.97 23.69
C SER A 484 -10.01 12.98 24.86
N LEU A 485 -9.35 11.86 25.12
CA LEU A 485 -8.29 11.76 26.12
C LEU A 485 -7.08 12.64 25.80
N SER A 486 -6.88 13.01 24.54
CA SER A 486 -5.80 13.90 24.13
C SER A 486 -5.85 15.29 24.79
N ASN A 487 -7.03 15.74 25.24
CA ASN A 487 -7.17 16.99 25.99
C ASN A 487 -6.53 16.91 27.38
N TRP A 488 -6.36 15.72 27.92
CA TRP A 488 -5.83 15.46 29.26
C TRP A 488 -4.42 14.89 29.24
N GLU A 489 -4.16 13.93 28.36
CA GLU A 489 -2.93 13.12 28.37
C GLU A 489 -1.75 13.82 27.70
N PHE A 490 -1.98 14.61 26.65
CA PHE A 490 -0.94 15.11 25.77
C PHE A 490 0.22 15.77 26.52
N LYS A 491 -0.05 16.74 27.41
CA LYS A 491 1.01 17.46 28.13
C LYS A 491 1.96 16.53 28.87
N PHE A 492 1.40 15.57 29.60
CA PHE A 492 2.19 14.71 30.48
C PHE A 492 2.98 13.70 29.65
N GLN A 493 2.31 13.01 28.75
CA GLN A 493 2.93 11.99 27.89
C GLN A 493 3.93 12.59 26.90
N PHE A 494 3.69 13.81 26.42
CA PHE A 494 4.64 14.51 25.57
C PHE A 494 5.88 14.99 26.36
N ASN A 495 5.73 15.42 27.62
CA ASN A 495 6.88 15.72 28.46
C ASN A 495 7.71 14.45 28.77
N ASP A 496 7.04 13.34 29.06
CA ASP A 496 7.72 12.04 29.23
C ASP A 496 8.46 11.63 27.94
N TYR A 497 7.85 11.83 26.75
CA TYR A 497 8.52 11.61 25.47
C TYR A 497 9.76 12.53 25.31
N LEU A 498 9.69 13.81 25.67
CA LEU A 498 10.87 14.68 25.61
C LEU A 498 12.00 14.18 26.52
N GLU A 499 11.69 13.54 27.66
CA GLU A 499 12.68 12.94 28.55
C GLU A 499 13.41 11.77 27.89
N THR A 500 12.74 10.96 27.03
CA THR A 500 13.36 9.83 26.31
C THR A 500 14.45 10.28 25.33
N LEU A 501 14.39 11.53 24.83
CA LEU A 501 15.43 12.11 23.96
C LEU A 501 16.76 12.38 24.68
N GLY A 502 16.77 12.28 26.01
CA GLY A 502 17.98 12.36 26.83
C GLY A 502 18.71 13.69 26.68
N ALA A 503 20.02 13.65 26.47
CA ALA A 503 20.86 14.84 26.30
C ALA A 503 20.59 15.61 24.98
N ASN A 504 19.94 14.99 24.01
CA ASN A 504 19.64 15.59 22.72
C ASN A 504 18.31 16.36 22.70
N ARG A 505 17.55 16.34 23.80
CA ARG A 505 16.28 17.05 23.88
C ARG A 505 16.48 18.58 23.74
N PRO A 506 15.77 19.22 22.80
CA PRO A 506 15.90 20.67 22.63
C PRO A 506 15.14 21.48 23.69
N TYR A 507 14.13 20.89 24.33
CA TYR A 507 13.28 21.48 25.37
C TYR A 507 12.94 20.45 26.44
N ASP A 508 12.73 20.91 27.67
CA ASP A 508 12.39 20.02 28.79
C ASP A 508 10.87 19.74 28.85
N THR A 509 10.04 20.68 28.43
CA THR A 509 8.59 20.59 28.59
C THR A 509 7.83 21.23 27.41
N LEU A 510 6.54 20.83 27.27
CA LEU A 510 5.59 21.49 26.38
C LEU A 510 5.50 23.01 26.62
N SER A 511 5.62 23.46 27.90
CA SER A 511 5.60 24.89 28.27
C SER A 511 6.77 25.64 27.65
N ASP A 512 7.96 25.03 27.57
CA ASP A 512 9.12 25.65 26.96
C ASP A 512 8.91 25.83 25.45
N ILE A 513 8.37 24.82 24.77
CA ILE A 513 8.02 24.93 23.35
C ILE A 513 7.00 26.02 23.10
N ILE A 514 5.93 26.11 23.91
CA ILE A 514 4.92 27.15 23.80
C ILE A 514 5.56 28.55 23.97
N SER A 515 6.53 28.67 24.85
CA SER A 515 7.21 29.94 25.13
C SER A 515 8.05 30.45 23.96
N THR A 516 8.49 29.55 23.05
CA THR A 516 9.21 29.94 21.82
C THR A 516 8.33 30.63 20.80
N GLY A 517 7.04 30.30 20.75
CA GLY A 517 6.12 30.70 19.67
C GLY A 517 6.40 30.01 18.33
N MET A 518 7.33 29.03 18.25
CA MET A 518 7.69 28.32 17.04
C MET A 518 6.78 27.12 16.79
N PHE A 519 5.50 27.37 16.58
CA PHE A 519 4.46 26.38 16.25
C PHE A 519 3.40 27.00 15.34
N ASP A 520 2.61 26.20 14.65
CA ASP A 520 1.52 26.67 13.80
C ASP A 520 0.46 27.42 14.66
N THR A 521 0.12 28.64 14.24
CA THR A 521 -0.81 29.48 14.99
C THR A 521 -2.21 28.90 15.11
N SER A 522 -2.61 28.02 14.19
CA SER A 522 -3.91 27.33 14.20
C SER A 522 -4.10 26.42 15.41
N ILE A 523 -3.01 25.85 15.93
CA ILE A 523 -3.04 24.98 17.12
C ILE A 523 -2.78 25.69 18.44
N ALA A 524 -2.51 27.01 18.41
CA ALA A 524 -2.11 27.79 19.61
C ALA A 524 -3.09 27.65 20.79
N LYS A 525 -4.39 27.65 20.51
CA LYS A 525 -5.41 27.48 21.55
C LYS A 525 -5.35 26.07 22.14
N GLN A 526 -5.27 25.04 21.29
CA GLN A 526 -5.21 23.64 21.73
C GLN A 526 -3.96 23.36 22.57
N LEU A 527 -2.79 23.90 22.19
CA LEU A 527 -1.55 23.79 22.97
C LEU A 527 -1.71 24.39 24.36
N LYS A 528 -2.27 25.62 24.45
CA LYS A 528 -2.48 26.34 25.74
C LYS A 528 -3.49 25.59 26.62
N ASP A 529 -4.60 25.14 26.06
CA ASP A 529 -5.65 24.42 26.81
C ASP A 529 -5.10 23.12 27.42
N ARG A 530 -4.31 22.35 26.64
CA ARG A 530 -3.66 21.11 27.11
C ARG A 530 -2.56 21.42 28.13
N ASN A 531 -1.75 22.43 27.89
CA ASN A 531 -0.70 22.83 28.85
C ASN A 531 -1.27 23.33 30.18
N ALA A 532 -2.48 23.87 30.20
CA ALA A 532 -3.15 24.33 31.43
C ALA A 532 -3.63 23.17 32.33
N LYS A 533 -3.61 21.93 31.86
CA LYS A 533 -3.93 20.77 32.71
C LYS A 533 -2.83 20.59 33.78
N GLU A 534 -3.25 20.51 35.04
CA GLU A 534 -2.31 20.43 36.18
C GLU A 534 -2.04 18.98 36.58
N THR A 535 -3.01 18.10 36.33
CA THR A 535 -2.94 16.67 36.74
C THR A 535 -3.84 15.79 35.90
N MET A 536 -3.49 14.52 35.77
CA MET A 536 -4.39 13.45 35.31
C MET A 536 -5.22 12.85 36.47
N ASP A 537 -5.09 13.35 37.68
CA ASP A 537 -5.93 12.96 38.83
C ASP A 537 -7.24 13.77 38.92
N ASP A 538 -7.71 14.28 37.80
CA ASP A 538 -8.94 15.03 37.64
C ASP A 538 -10.15 14.08 37.56
N GLU A 539 -11.28 14.45 38.18
CA GLU A 539 -12.49 13.62 38.22
C GLU A 539 -13.06 13.37 36.81
N ALA A 540 -13.10 14.41 35.95
CA ALA A 540 -13.60 14.29 34.58
C ALA A 540 -12.72 13.36 33.73
N TYR A 541 -11.39 13.40 33.91
CA TYR A 541 -10.47 12.46 33.25
C TYR A 541 -10.71 11.03 33.74
N LYS A 542 -10.87 10.83 35.05
CA LYS A 542 -11.15 9.52 35.63
C LYS A 542 -12.46 8.93 35.12
N ASP A 543 -13.49 9.74 34.97
CA ASP A 543 -14.77 9.30 34.40
C ASP A 543 -14.60 8.79 32.98
N ILE A 544 -13.81 9.48 32.14
CA ILE A 544 -13.52 9.00 30.78
C ILE A 544 -12.77 7.67 30.81
N ILE A 545 -11.69 7.57 31.57
CA ILE A 545 -10.85 6.36 31.64
C ILE A 545 -11.64 5.15 32.20
N LEU A 546 -12.43 5.34 33.23
CA LEU A 546 -13.14 4.25 33.92
C LEU A 546 -14.40 3.80 33.19
N PHE A 547 -15.11 4.72 32.52
CA PHE A 547 -16.44 4.42 31.99
C PHE A 547 -16.51 4.41 30.46
N ARG A 548 -15.95 5.41 29.75
CA ARG A 548 -16.10 5.56 28.31
C ARG A 548 -15.65 4.32 27.54
N THR A 549 -14.41 3.90 27.75
CA THR A 549 -13.83 2.77 27.00
C THR A 549 -14.62 1.49 27.24
N LYS A 550 -14.94 1.20 28.49
CA LYS A 550 -15.72 0.03 28.85
C LYS A 550 -17.14 0.07 28.29
N LEU A 551 -17.80 1.22 28.36
CA LEU A 551 -19.15 1.43 27.80
C LEU A 551 -19.13 1.21 26.27
N ALA A 552 -18.19 1.83 25.55
CA ALA A 552 -18.04 1.72 24.11
C ALA A 552 -17.74 0.25 23.70
N GLN A 553 -16.80 -0.41 24.37
CA GLN A 553 -16.47 -1.81 24.12
C GLN A 553 -17.67 -2.73 24.32
N GLN A 554 -18.39 -2.59 25.44
CA GLN A 554 -19.57 -3.41 25.71
C GLN A 554 -20.70 -3.17 24.71
N ALA A 555 -20.93 -1.90 24.31
CA ALA A 555 -21.95 -1.53 23.32
C ALA A 555 -21.68 -2.20 21.96
N VAL A 556 -20.43 -2.08 21.48
CA VAL A 556 -20.02 -2.66 20.21
C VAL A 556 -20.08 -4.19 20.24
N LEU A 557 -19.49 -4.83 21.26
CA LEU A 557 -19.48 -6.30 21.36
C LEU A 557 -20.90 -6.88 21.49
N LYS A 558 -21.75 -6.22 22.28
CA LYS A 558 -23.16 -6.62 22.42
C LYS A 558 -23.88 -6.56 21.08
N MET A 559 -23.78 -5.45 20.38
CA MET A 559 -24.44 -5.26 19.09
C MET A 559 -23.92 -6.28 18.06
N MET A 560 -22.59 -6.46 17.94
CA MET A 560 -22.03 -7.47 17.04
C MET A 560 -22.47 -8.89 17.39
N ALA A 561 -22.68 -9.21 18.68
CA ALA A 561 -23.16 -10.52 19.11
C ALA A 561 -24.68 -10.69 18.87
N ASP A 562 -25.49 -9.67 19.15
CA ASP A 562 -26.95 -9.73 18.99
C ASP A 562 -27.35 -9.97 17.51
N TYR A 563 -26.58 -9.44 16.55
CA TYR A 563 -26.81 -9.59 15.12
C TYR A 563 -25.93 -10.64 14.44
N ASP A 564 -25.04 -11.32 15.18
CA ASP A 564 -24.09 -12.31 14.67
C ASP A 564 -23.23 -11.73 13.52
N LEU A 565 -22.49 -10.64 13.80
CA LEU A 565 -21.72 -9.89 12.81
C LEU A 565 -20.23 -10.24 12.84
N ASP A 566 -19.64 -10.32 11.65
CA ASP A 566 -18.19 -10.41 11.44
C ASP A 566 -17.54 -9.02 11.50
N ALA A 567 -18.18 -8.01 10.93
CA ALA A 567 -17.70 -6.63 10.89
C ALA A 567 -18.85 -5.61 10.85
N LEU A 568 -18.49 -4.36 11.07
CA LEU A 568 -19.33 -3.19 10.82
C LEU A 568 -18.74 -2.36 9.69
N ILE A 569 -19.61 -1.67 8.92
CA ILE A 569 -19.18 -0.71 7.92
C ILE A 569 -19.85 0.65 8.11
N PHE A 570 -19.08 1.69 7.79
CA PHE A 570 -19.52 3.08 7.76
C PHE A 570 -18.52 3.93 6.96
N PRO A 571 -18.90 5.16 6.51
CA PRO A 571 -17.96 6.05 5.85
C PRO A 571 -16.85 6.48 6.80
N THR A 572 -15.60 6.46 6.35
CA THR A 572 -14.45 6.92 7.16
C THR A 572 -14.62 8.37 7.58
N SER A 573 -15.18 9.20 6.71
CA SER A 573 -15.62 10.56 7.00
C SER A 573 -17.05 10.74 6.51
N ALA A 574 -17.91 11.26 7.38
CA ALA A 574 -19.28 11.64 7.03
C ALA A 574 -19.37 13.04 6.39
N GLU A 575 -18.24 13.74 6.27
CA GLU A 575 -18.13 15.11 5.80
C GLU A 575 -17.21 15.19 4.57
N GLN A 576 -17.54 16.07 3.65
CA GLN A 576 -16.71 16.32 2.47
C GLN A 576 -15.36 16.91 2.83
N ILE A 577 -14.38 16.70 1.94
CA ILE A 577 -13.04 17.26 2.07
C ILE A 577 -13.09 18.77 1.87
N VAL A 578 -12.68 19.54 2.88
CA VAL A 578 -12.76 21.00 2.83
C VAL A 578 -11.63 21.61 1.98
N LYS A 579 -11.86 22.83 1.51
CA LYS A 579 -10.79 23.65 0.92
C LYS A 579 -9.78 24.06 1.98
N ILE A 580 -8.54 24.32 1.53
CA ILE A 580 -7.48 24.85 2.39
C ILE A 580 -7.95 26.10 3.10
N GLY A 581 -7.64 26.20 4.40
CA GLY A 581 -8.10 27.24 5.30
C GLY A 581 -9.47 26.97 5.94
N GLY A 582 -10.17 25.91 5.53
CA GLY A 582 -11.39 25.44 6.19
C GLY A 582 -11.09 24.57 7.42
N THR A 583 -12.09 24.39 8.27
CA THR A 583 -12.03 23.46 9.41
C THR A 583 -12.57 22.10 8.98
N GLN A 584 -11.74 21.06 8.99
CA GLN A 584 -12.16 19.71 8.66
C GLN A 584 -12.75 19.01 9.88
N THR A 585 -14.02 18.61 9.77
CA THR A 585 -14.68 17.64 10.63
C THR A 585 -14.89 16.34 9.87
N ILE A 586 -15.11 15.22 10.57
CA ILE A 586 -15.20 13.88 9.95
C ILE A 586 -16.44 13.08 10.43
N GLY A 587 -17.33 13.71 11.16
CA GLY A 587 -18.46 13.03 11.82
C GLY A 587 -18.04 12.27 13.07
N ASN A 588 -18.83 11.28 13.48
CA ASN A 588 -18.64 10.55 14.75
C ASN A 588 -18.17 9.09 14.59
N GLY A 589 -18.12 8.56 13.37
CA GLY A 589 -17.73 7.16 13.11
C GLY A 589 -16.36 6.79 13.66
N PHE A 590 -15.40 7.73 13.59
CA PHE A 590 -14.05 7.52 14.10
C PHE A 590 -13.99 7.16 15.59
N LYS A 591 -14.98 7.61 16.40
CA LYS A 591 -15.04 7.39 17.83
C LYS A 591 -15.18 5.91 18.18
N LEU A 592 -15.81 5.12 17.30
CA LEU A 592 -15.99 3.68 17.54
C LEU A 592 -14.63 3.00 17.74
N SER A 593 -13.71 3.18 16.82
CA SER A 593 -12.37 2.59 16.93
C SER A 593 -11.50 3.27 18.01
N SER A 594 -11.51 4.61 18.04
CA SER A 594 -10.68 5.38 18.98
C SER A 594 -11.02 5.13 20.44
N PHE A 595 -12.33 4.99 20.76
CA PHE A 595 -12.80 4.84 22.12
C PHE A 595 -12.81 3.41 22.61
N THR A 596 -12.90 2.43 21.70
CA THR A 596 -12.81 1.00 22.03
C THR A 596 -11.39 0.46 22.01
N GLY A 597 -10.51 1.07 21.23
CA GLY A 597 -9.19 0.52 20.91
C GLY A 597 -9.23 -0.64 19.91
N TYR A 598 -10.35 -0.85 19.22
CA TYR A 598 -10.56 -1.96 18.29
C TYR A 598 -10.10 -1.63 16.88
N PRO A 599 -9.80 -2.63 16.04
CA PRO A 599 -9.18 -2.45 14.74
C PRO A 599 -10.14 -1.93 13.68
N THR A 600 -9.58 -1.25 12.70
CA THR A 600 -10.30 -0.78 11.51
C THR A 600 -9.41 -0.88 10.29
N VAL A 601 -9.97 -1.36 9.18
CA VAL A 601 -9.36 -1.29 7.85
C VAL A 601 -10.18 -0.34 7.00
N THR A 602 -9.55 0.75 6.54
CA THR A 602 -10.13 1.71 5.60
C THR A 602 -9.77 1.29 4.19
N VAL A 603 -10.74 1.31 3.28
CA VAL A 603 -10.54 1.05 1.85
C VAL A 603 -11.20 2.11 0.99
N PRO A 604 -10.73 2.37 -0.24
CA PRO A 604 -11.44 3.22 -1.20
C PRO A 604 -12.83 2.66 -1.52
N ALA A 605 -13.87 3.49 -1.42
CA ALA A 605 -15.26 3.14 -1.74
C ALA A 605 -15.77 3.78 -3.03
N GLY A 606 -15.04 4.75 -3.58
CA GLY A 606 -15.41 5.48 -4.78
C GLY A 606 -15.04 6.96 -4.72
N PHE A 607 -15.70 7.75 -5.56
CA PHE A 607 -15.44 9.19 -5.69
C PHE A 607 -16.76 9.96 -5.73
N THR A 608 -16.74 11.19 -5.18
CA THR A 608 -17.82 12.16 -5.32
C THR A 608 -17.89 12.72 -6.75
N SER A 609 -18.93 13.50 -7.07
CA SER A 609 -19.12 14.08 -8.40
C SER A 609 -18.00 15.06 -8.80
N ASP A 610 -17.30 15.67 -7.81
CA ASP A 610 -16.14 16.54 -8.02
C ASP A 610 -14.80 15.78 -7.93
N ASN A 611 -14.82 14.45 -8.08
CA ASN A 611 -13.69 13.54 -8.08
C ASN A 611 -12.87 13.52 -6.78
N MET A 612 -13.50 13.75 -5.64
CA MET A 612 -12.83 13.57 -4.36
C MET A 612 -13.05 12.15 -3.83
N PRO A 613 -12.00 11.50 -3.31
CA PRO A 613 -12.10 10.13 -2.81
C PRO A 613 -13.02 10.02 -1.58
N VAL A 614 -13.72 8.89 -1.49
CA VAL A 614 -14.50 8.48 -0.31
C VAL A 614 -13.99 7.12 0.14
N GLY A 615 -13.73 6.97 1.44
CA GLY A 615 -13.32 5.70 2.05
C GLY A 615 -14.44 5.09 2.90
N MET A 616 -14.40 3.78 2.99
CA MET A 616 -15.24 2.96 3.86
C MET A 616 -14.37 2.25 4.89
N ASP A 617 -14.80 2.32 6.15
CA ASP A 617 -14.19 1.60 7.25
C ASP A 617 -14.84 0.22 7.43
N PHE A 618 -14.03 -0.84 7.48
CA PHE A 618 -14.38 -2.13 8.06
C PHE A 618 -13.88 -2.15 9.51
N PHE A 619 -14.79 -2.16 10.45
CA PHE A 619 -14.51 -2.11 11.88
C PHE A 619 -14.91 -3.44 12.57
N GLY A 620 -14.07 -3.93 13.48
CA GLY A 620 -14.27 -5.25 14.08
C GLY A 620 -14.08 -5.35 15.59
N ARG A 621 -14.12 -6.58 16.10
CA ARG A 621 -13.78 -6.94 17.48
C ARG A 621 -12.27 -6.75 17.73
N PRO A 622 -11.83 -6.72 19.01
CA PRO A 622 -10.40 -6.67 19.29
C PRO A 622 -9.70 -7.89 18.68
N PHE A 623 -8.54 -7.66 18.06
CA PHE A 623 -7.71 -8.68 17.41
C PHE A 623 -8.42 -9.43 16.26
N SER A 624 -9.39 -8.76 15.59
CA SER A 624 -10.05 -9.30 14.40
C SER A 624 -9.44 -8.82 13.08
N GLU A 625 -8.21 -8.34 13.10
CA GLU A 625 -7.49 -7.94 11.88
C GLU A 625 -7.53 -9.01 10.78
N PRO A 626 -7.36 -10.32 11.08
CA PRO A 626 -7.48 -11.36 10.06
C PRO A 626 -8.83 -11.35 9.33
N THR A 627 -9.93 -11.18 10.07
CA THR A 627 -11.27 -11.07 9.49
C THR A 627 -11.42 -9.80 8.66
N LEU A 628 -10.98 -8.64 9.19
CA LEU A 628 -11.11 -7.36 8.47
C LEU A 628 -10.26 -7.32 7.21
N ILE A 629 -9.05 -7.88 7.24
CA ILE A 629 -8.16 -8.01 6.08
C ILE A 629 -8.83 -8.87 4.99
N LYS A 630 -9.40 -10.02 5.38
CA LYS A 630 -10.11 -10.89 4.47
C LYS A 630 -11.26 -10.16 3.76
N LEU A 631 -12.09 -9.43 4.50
CA LEU A 631 -13.23 -8.68 3.95
C LEU A 631 -12.77 -7.52 3.06
N ALA A 632 -11.81 -6.73 3.53
CA ALA A 632 -11.27 -5.58 2.82
C ALA A 632 -10.56 -5.99 1.51
N TYR A 633 -9.77 -7.07 1.54
CA TYR A 633 -9.11 -7.59 0.36
C TYR A 633 -10.12 -8.11 -0.68
N SER A 634 -11.11 -8.89 -0.24
CA SER A 634 -12.18 -9.36 -1.14
C SER A 634 -12.93 -8.18 -1.76
N TYR A 635 -13.25 -7.13 -1.00
CA TYR A 635 -13.90 -5.93 -1.52
C TYR A 635 -13.02 -5.21 -2.55
N GLU A 636 -11.75 -4.97 -2.23
CA GLU A 636 -10.79 -4.33 -3.13
C GLU A 636 -10.67 -5.09 -4.46
N GLN A 637 -10.52 -6.42 -4.41
CA GLN A 637 -10.32 -7.26 -5.60
C GLN A 637 -11.57 -7.37 -6.49
N ASN A 638 -12.75 -7.15 -5.94
CA ASN A 638 -14.00 -7.18 -6.69
C ASN A 638 -14.40 -5.80 -7.27
N THR A 639 -13.86 -4.69 -6.73
CA THR A 639 -14.32 -3.33 -7.07
C THR A 639 -13.28 -2.46 -7.73
N HIS A 640 -12.01 -2.55 -7.31
CA HIS A 640 -10.88 -1.75 -7.84
C HIS A 640 -11.15 -0.23 -7.85
N HIS A 641 -11.70 0.32 -6.78
CA HIS A 641 -12.06 1.74 -6.69
C HIS A 641 -10.88 2.71 -6.67
N ARG A 642 -9.67 2.23 -6.31
CA ARG A 642 -8.50 3.10 -6.34
C ARG A 642 -8.24 3.63 -7.75
N GLN A 643 -7.99 4.93 -7.86
CA GLN A 643 -7.51 5.60 -9.05
C GLN A 643 -6.30 6.46 -8.68
N ALA A 644 -5.26 6.45 -9.52
CA ALA A 644 -4.12 7.33 -9.31
C ALA A 644 -4.51 8.80 -9.51
N PRO A 645 -3.97 9.75 -8.70
CA PRO A 645 -4.19 11.16 -8.95
C PRO A 645 -3.50 11.60 -10.24
N LYS A 646 -4.10 12.56 -10.96
CA LYS A 646 -3.56 13.13 -12.20
C LYS A 646 -2.65 14.29 -11.88
N LEU A 647 -1.41 14.00 -11.55
CA LEU A 647 -0.41 15.03 -11.31
C LEU A 647 0.19 15.51 -12.64
N THR A 648 0.22 16.83 -12.83
CA THR A 648 0.94 17.48 -13.94
C THR A 648 2.12 18.26 -13.36
N PRO A 649 3.31 18.20 -14.02
CA PRO A 649 4.51 18.89 -13.56
C PRO A 649 4.34 20.40 -13.51
#